data_5237431b5f1128d4a05fd0883209bc0d
#
_entry.id   5237431b5f1128d4a05fd0883209bc0d
#
_cell.length_a   1.000
_cell.length_b   1.000
_cell.length_c   1.000
_cell.angle_alpha   90.00
_cell.angle_beta   90.00
_cell.angle_gamma   90.00
#
_symmetry.space_group_name_H-M   'P 1'
#
loop_
_entity.id
_entity.type
_entity.pdbx_description
1 polymer ?
#
loop_
_entity_poly.entity_id
_entity_poly.type
_entity_poly.pdbx_seq_one_letter_code
_entity_poly.pdbx_strand_id
1 'polypeptide(L)'
;IRRFKKDIANQVKDEFKTRQIFTIKSNASIYEEDVFAFISNISFKTIDSNKRKGSELFKTTLIKSLLSSPIACIESIKNRIKKISDLGDDYSDDIDTLELLLEKLEDVDKDSFSKYQELISLIKNKMKWKKATDDRIVIFTERIKTLEFLKEHIKNDLNLKEDEIVSMTGSTMSDIEINKIVEDFGQENSKIRLLIATDVASEGINLHYLSHRLIHFDIPWSLMVFQQRNGRVDRYGQEKYPEIYYMQTLSNDEKFKGDNRILEILIQKDEQAALNIGDPSAFMNVYDEKAEEAIVAEAIENQKDAEEFSKELDANASNAEFDFLSFLNEVNEQESKLEESKKVEFASSLSLFENDLKYTTDALKFLQTSQKLEVRFEEDRIELLASELDDLKYRFKMLPNEVVPDKWHFILTNDLSTINKEIKDSRKNESAWPNIHYLWEQHPLLEWLKDKLLSNFNTLEAPILTLNTLSQNELIYIVSGVIPNKKAQPVIDEWIGVRFIDDKFDSILSFEEVLQTTNLSTKKFPNSATDFDTTYIKNNLPIAIEKAKEHIVSKRDIYDDTMSTKILEKLEELDILKQRHLGVVRQLEFNLGQESKKREKEAEINKIFEDYHNWIKDTMEIEREPFIQIIATLRGNK
;
A
#
# COMPACT_ATOMS: atom_id res chain seq x y z
N ILE A 1 -2.78 -4.17 0.68
CA ILE A 1 -3.98 -3.43 0.23
C ILE A 1 -3.46 -2.22 -0.53
N ARG A 2 -3.76 -2.10 -1.84
CA ARG A 2 -3.51 -0.90 -2.64
C ARG A 2 -4.75 -0.01 -2.58
N ARG A 3 -4.57 1.28 -2.37
CA ARG A 3 -5.63 2.30 -2.50
C ARG A 3 -5.18 3.32 -3.54
N PHE A 4 -6.05 3.62 -4.47
CA PHE A 4 -5.79 4.61 -5.51
C PHE A 4 -6.31 5.97 -5.08
N LYS A 5 -5.75 7.05 -5.66
CA LYS A 5 -6.20 8.43 -5.37
C LYS A 5 -7.70 8.61 -5.55
N LYS A 6 -8.28 7.96 -6.56
CA LYS A 6 -9.72 7.98 -6.86
C LYS A 6 -10.55 7.46 -5.69
N ASP A 7 -10.11 6.38 -5.03
CA ASP A 7 -10.86 5.71 -3.96
C ASP A 7 -10.93 6.55 -2.67
N ILE A 8 -9.95 7.42 -2.45
CA ILE A 8 -9.84 8.24 -1.25
C ILE A 8 -10.11 9.72 -1.50
N ALA A 9 -10.27 10.17 -2.75
CA ALA A 9 -10.51 11.57 -3.11
C ALA A 9 -11.75 12.16 -2.42
N ASN A 10 -12.80 11.35 -2.24
CA ASN A 10 -14.03 11.77 -1.58
C ASN A 10 -13.94 11.77 -0.03
N GLN A 11 -12.94 11.09 0.52
CA GLN A 11 -12.76 10.94 1.97
C GLN A 11 -11.77 11.98 2.55
N VAL A 12 -10.96 12.59 1.69
CA VAL A 12 -9.90 13.52 2.09
C VAL A 12 -10.26 14.93 1.63
N LYS A 13 -10.30 15.89 2.58
CA LYS A 13 -10.62 17.30 2.29
C LYS A 13 -9.55 18.04 1.50
N ASP A 14 -8.33 17.51 1.41
CA ASP A 14 -7.23 18.13 0.67
C ASP A 14 -7.27 17.69 -0.80
N GLU A 15 -7.21 18.66 -1.71
CA GLU A 15 -7.12 18.42 -3.14
C GLU A 15 -5.81 17.71 -3.47
N PHE A 16 -5.89 16.49 -4.01
CA PHE A 16 -4.73 15.83 -4.60
C PHE A 16 -4.19 16.65 -5.77
N LYS A 17 -2.88 16.92 -5.77
CA LYS A 17 -2.23 17.55 -6.91
C LYS A 17 -2.20 16.58 -8.09
N THR A 18 -2.75 17.00 -9.23
CA THR A 18 -2.73 16.21 -10.46
C THR A 18 -1.32 16.19 -11.03
N ARG A 19 -0.80 15.00 -11.36
CA ARG A 19 0.51 14.86 -11.98
C ARG A 19 0.52 15.44 -13.39
N GLN A 20 1.67 16.01 -13.78
CA GLN A 20 1.96 16.53 -15.11
C GLN A 20 2.96 15.60 -15.78
N ILE A 21 2.67 15.17 -17.00
CA ILE A 21 3.48 14.22 -17.77
C ILE A 21 4.14 14.95 -18.94
N PHE A 22 5.44 14.70 -19.11
CA PHE A 22 6.27 15.29 -20.16
C PHE A 22 7.08 14.20 -20.86
N THR A 23 6.90 14.02 -22.15
CA THR A 23 7.77 13.17 -22.97
C THR A 23 8.88 14.03 -23.58
N ILE A 24 10.12 13.71 -23.26
CA ILE A 24 11.31 14.41 -23.71
C ILE A 24 11.99 13.56 -24.79
N LYS A 25 12.00 14.07 -26.00
CA LYS A 25 12.50 13.37 -27.18
C LYS A 25 13.88 13.92 -27.58
N SER A 26 14.86 13.02 -27.73
CA SER A 26 16.18 13.30 -28.30
C SER A 26 16.32 12.63 -29.65
N ASN A 27 16.87 13.31 -30.65
CA ASN A 27 17.19 12.70 -31.92
C ASN A 27 18.50 11.94 -31.79
N ALA A 28 18.54 10.68 -32.23
CA ALA A 28 19.73 9.86 -32.23
C ALA A 28 20.87 10.55 -32.96
N SER A 29 22.09 10.42 -32.42
CA SER A 29 23.31 10.85 -33.12
C SER A 29 23.62 9.91 -34.31
N ILE A 30 24.56 10.32 -35.15
CA ILE A 30 24.97 9.51 -36.31
C ILE A 30 25.51 8.16 -35.84
N TYR A 31 26.24 8.11 -34.72
CA TYR A 31 26.78 6.89 -34.14
C TYR A 31 25.68 6.00 -33.57
N GLU A 32 24.70 6.56 -32.89
CA GLU A 32 23.54 5.81 -32.40
C GLU A 32 22.69 5.25 -33.55
N GLU A 33 22.47 6.02 -34.64
CA GLU A 33 21.75 5.55 -35.83
C GLU A 33 22.46 4.34 -36.49
N ASP A 34 23.78 4.34 -36.53
CA ASP A 34 24.55 3.20 -37.05
C ASP A 34 24.36 1.94 -36.19
N VAL A 35 24.31 2.08 -34.85
CA VAL A 35 23.99 0.99 -33.93
C VAL A 35 22.56 0.51 -34.12
N PHE A 36 21.58 1.41 -34.23
CA PHE A 36 20.18 1.06 -34.45
C PHE A 36 19.98 0.30 -35.76
N ALA A 37 20.55 0.79 -36.85
CA ALA A 37 20.50 0.12 -38.14
C ALA A 37 21.16 -1.28 -38.11
N PHE A 38 22.26 -1.43 -37.36
CA PHE A 38 22.92 -2.72 -37.21
C PHE A 38 22.05 -3.70 -36.43
N ILE A 39 21.51 -3.35 -35.26
CA ILE A 39 20.64 -4.20 -34.44
C ILE A 39 19.37 -4.58 -35.19
N SER A 40 18.76 -3.65 -35.93
CA SER A 40 17.58 -3.93 -36.74
C SER A 40 17.77 -5.06 -37.73
N ASN A 41 18.99 -5.19 -38.30
CA ASN A 41 19.34 -6.17 -39.33
C ASN A 41 20.11 -7.39 -38.81
N ILE A 42 20.43 -7.42 -37.50
CA ILE A 42 21.18 -8.51 -36.91
C ILE A 42 20.41 -9.84 -36.93
N SER A 43 21.05 -10.93 -37.26
CA SER A 43 20.53 -12.29 -37.13
C SER A 43 21.61 -13.18 -36.55
N PHE A 44 21.26 -14.09 -35.65
CA PHE A 44 22.17 -15.03 -35.00
C PHE A 44 21.95 -16.41 -35.58
N LYS A 45 23.01 -17.01 -36.15
CA LYS A 45 22.95 -18.31 -36.89
C LYS A 45 22.78 -19.50 -35.96
N THR A 46 23.58 -19.55 -34.91
CA THR A 46 23.68 -20.73 -34.03
C THR A 46 22.73 -20.62 -32.84
N ILE A 47 22.56 -19.44 -32.33
CA ILE A 47 21.56 -19.15 -31.28
C ILE A 47 20.14 -19.45 -31.80
N ASP A 48 19.92 -19.26 -33.12
CA ASP A 48 18.65 -19.54 -33.81
C ASP A 48 18.40 -21.02 -34.09
N SER A 49 19.44 -21.81 -34.33
CA SER A 49 19.30 -23.20 -34.80
C SER A 49 18.74 -24.14 -33.72
N ASN A 50 18.99 -23.90 -32.44
CA ASN A 50 18.62 -24.80 -31.36
C ASN A 50 17.26 -24.47 -30.67
N LYS A 51 16.78 -23.24 -30.76
CA LYS A 51 15.43 -22.82 -30.35
C LYS A 51 15.13 -21.47 -30.99
N ARG A 52 14.32 -21.43 -32.05
CA ARG A 52 13.86 -20.18 -32.72
C ARG A 52 13.46 -19.03 -31.77
N LYS A 53 13.06 -19.35 -30.55
CA LYS A 53 12.69 -18.38 -29.51
C LYS A 53 13.85 -17.79 -28.70
N GLY A 54 15.01 -18.41 -28.68
CA GLY A 54 16.14 -17.93 -27.86
C GLY A 54 16.88 -16.75 -28.47
N SER A 55 16.89 -16.60 -29.80
CA SER A 55 17.57 -15.53 -30.51
C SER A 55 16.74 -14.25 -30.54
N GLU A 56 15.43 -14.37 -30.82
CA GLU A 56 14.52 -13.22 -30.79
C GLU A 56 14.46 -12.62 -29.38
N LEU A 57 14.35 -13.47 -28.35
CA LEU A 57 14.39 -13.02 -26.95
C LEU A 57 15.73 -12.31 -26.59
N PHE A 58 16.85 -12.77 -27.14
CA PHE A 58 18.13 -12.10 -26.90
C PHE A 58 18.23 -10.78 -27.66
N LYS A 59 17.72 -10.69 -28.88
CA LYS A 59 17.61 -9.43 -29.64
C LYS A 59 16.76 -8.42 -28.90
N THR A 60 15.61 -8.81 -28.37
CA THR A 60 14.76 -7.96 -27.54
C THR A 60 15.49 -7.48 -26.28
N THR A 61 16.30 -8.35 -25.65
CA THR A 61 17.16 -7.97 -24.53
C THR A 61 18.20 -6.91 -24.93
N LEU A 62 18.80 -7.02 -26.11
CA LEU A 62 19.74 -6.03 -26.65
C LEU A 62 19.02 -4.69 -26.92
N ILE A 63 17.84 -4.73 -27.54
CA ILE A 63 17.01 -3.52 -27.78
C ILE A 63 16.68 -2.85 -26.45
N LYS A 64 16.15 -3.60 -25.48
CA LYS A 64 15.83 -3.06 -24.15
C LYS A 64 17.04 -2.43 -23.45
N SER A 65 18.22 -3.08 -23.56
CA SER A 65 19.47 -2.58 -22.99
C SER A 65 19.95 -1.31 -23.71
N LEU A 66 19.85 -1.25 -25.02
CA LEU A 66 20.25 -0.10 -25.84
C LEU A 66 19.31 1.08 -25.59
N LEU A 67 17.99 0.84 -25.47
CA LEU A 67 17.01 1.87 -25.10
C LEU A 67 17.26 2.42 -23.69
N SER A 68 17.95 1.71 -22.81
CA SER A 68 18.45 2.25 -21.56
C SER A 68 19.72 3.08 -21.79
N SER A 69 20.82 2.45 -22.23
CA SER A 69 22.06 3.14 -22.60
C SER A 69 23.00 2.26 -23.46
N PRO A 70 23.91 2.87 -24.25
CA PRO A 70 24.96 2.13 -24.95
C PRO A 70 25.79 1.25 -24.02
N ILE A 71 26.13 1.73 -22.85
CA ILE A 71 26.95 1.00 -21.84
C ILE A 71 26.22 -0.23 -21.30
N ALA A 72 24.90 -0.15 -21.07
CA ALA A 72 24.10 -1.30 -20.67
C ALA A 72 24.02 -2.36 -21.78
N CYS A 73 23.98 -1.94 -23.03
CA CYS A 73 24.04 -2.82 -24.20
C CYS A 73 25.41 -3.53 -24.29
N ILE A 74 26.51 -2.78 -24.16
CA ILE A 74 27.89 -3.32 -24.09
C ILE A 74 28.01 -4.39 -23.01
N GLU A 75 27.52 -4.16 -21.81
CA GLU A 75 27.56 -5.15 -20.75
C GLU A 75 26.76 -6.42 -21.11
N SER A 76 25.57 -6.26 -21.68
CA SER A 76 24.74 -7.38 -22.12
C SER A 76 25.44 -8.23 -23.18
N ILE A 77 26.15 -7.61 -24.12
CA ILE A 77 26.92 -8.26 -25.15
C ILE A 77 28.12 -9.00 -24.53
N LYS A 78 28.93 -8.32 -23.72
CA LYS A 78 30.12 -8.93 -23.07
C LYS A 78 29.72 -10.14 -22.23
N ASN A 79 28.62 -10.07 -21.50
CA ASN A 79 28.09 -11.19 -20.74
C ASN A 79 27.63 -12.36 -21.65
N ARG A 80 27.08 -12.04 -22.83
CA ARG A 80 26.66 -13.05 -23.80
C ARG A 80 27.86 -13.73 -24.43
N ILE A 81 28.83 -12.97 -24.94
CA ILE A 81 30.08 -13.50 -25.52
C ILE A 81 30.74 -14.45 -24.51
N LYS A 82 30.91 -14.03 -23.27
CA LYS A 82 31.49 -14.89 -22.22
C LYS A 82 30.75 -16.22 -22.06
N LYS A 83 29.42 -16.22 -22.12
CA LYS A 83 28.61 -17.44 -22.00
C LYS A 83 28.74 -18.38 -23.18
N ILE A 84 28.84 -17.85 -24.40
CA ILE A 84 28.87 -18.68 -25.61
C ILE A 84 30.29 -19.09 -26.00
N SER A 85 31.34 -18.36 -25.59
CA SER A 85 32.75 -18.73 -25.80
C SER A 85 33.11 -20.06 -25.15
N ASP A 86 32.47 -20.43 -24.06
CA ASP A 86 32.67 -21.71 -23.36
C ASP A 86 31.94 -22.89 -24.03
N LEU A 87 31.10 -22.65 -25.05
CA LEU A 87 30.24 -23.68 -25.67
C LEU A 87 30.81 -24.30 -26.94
N GLY A 88 31.92 -23.79 -27.46
CA GLY A 88 32.64 -24.34 -28.61
C GLY A 88 32.57 -23.52 -29.91
N ASP A 89 33.26 -23.99 -30.94
CA ASP A 89 33.50 -23.27 -32.21
C ASP A 89 32.23 -23.02 -33.04
N ASP A 90 31.15 -23.71 -32.75
CA ASP A 90 29.86 -23.53 -33.46
C ASP A 90 29.28 -22.13 -33.32
N TYR A 91 29.73 -21.35 -32.33
CA TYR A 91 29.24 -19.99 -32.01
C TYR A 91 30.15 -18.85 -32.56
N SER A 92 31.21 -19.19 -33.33
CA SER A 92 32.17 -18.16 -33.79
C SER A 92 31.53 -17.04 -34.60
N ASP A 93 30.63 -17.35 -35.54
CA ASP A 93 29.95 -16.36 -36.37
C ASP A 93 29.07 -15.41 -35.54
N ASP A 94 28.44 -15.94 -34.47
CA ASP A 94 27.63 -15.13 -33.57
C ASP A 94 28.50 -14.22 -32.67
N ILE A 95 29.69 -14.73 -32.26
CA ILE A 95 30.69 -13.96 -31.53
C ILE A 95 31.21 -12.81 -32.40
N ASP A 96 31.62 -13.09 -33.64
CA ASP A 96 32.09 -12.05 -34.56
C ASP A 96 31.07 -10.98 -34.79
N THR A 97 29.79 -11.36 -34.90
CA THR A 97 28.66 -10.42 -35.04
C THR A 97 28.48 -9.53 -33.79
N LEU A 98 28.63 -10.13 -32.59
CA LEU A 98 28.55 -9.41 -31.33
C LEU A 98 29.75 -8.46 -31.12
N GLU A 99 30.95 -8.86 -31.56
CA GLU A 99 32.16 -8.04 -31.50
C GLU A 99 32.03 -6.81 -32.43
N LEU A 100 31.51 -6.99 -33.66
CA LEU A 100 31.19 -5.85 -34.53
C LEU A 100 30.17 -4.87 -33.92
N LEU A 101 29.17 -5.39 -33.23
CA LEU A 101 28.22 -4.53 -32.51
C LEU A 101 28.87 -3.78 -31.35
N LEU A 102 29.82 -4.45 -30.65
CA LEU A 102 30.61 -3.82 -29.59
C LEU A 102 31.46 -2.67 -30.12
N GLU A 103 32.16 -2.79 -31.24
CA GLU A 103 32.93 -1.73 -31.85
C GLU A 103 32.06 -0.51 -32.13
N LYS A 104 30.86 -0.71 -32.73
CA LYS A 104 29.93 0.39 -33.01
C LYS A 104 29.40 1.05 -31.77
N LEU A 105 29.16 0.31 -30.70
CA LEU A 105 28.68 0.85 -29.42
C LEU A 105 29.78 1.64 -28.69
N GLU A 106 31.06 1.25 -28.85
CA GLU A 106 32.22 1.94 -28.25
C GLU A 106 32.46 3.32 -28.93
N ASP A 107 31.97 3.53 -30.15
CA ASP A 107 31.98 4.83 -30.84
C ASP A 107 30.95 5.82 -30.26
N VAL A 108 29.96 5.31 -29.49
CA VAL A 108 28.96 6.17 -28.83
C VAL A 108 29.48 6.62 -27.49
N ASP A 109 30.20 7.73 -27.48
CA ASP A 109 30.70 8.35 -26.26
C ASP A 109 29.66 9.20 -25.54
N LYS A 110 30.05 9.81 -24.43
CA LYS A 110 29.16 10.68 -23.64
C LYS A 110 28.56 11.84 -24.47
N ASP A 111 29.35 12.43 -25.34
CA ASP A 111 28.93 13.63 -26.08
C ASP A 111 28.04 13.29 -27.28
N SER A 112 28.16 12.10 -27.83
CA SER A 112 27.31 11.55 -28.89
C SER A 112 26.10 10.75 -28.34
N PHE A 113 26.01 10.48 -27.04
CA PHE A 113 24.83 9.84 -26.42
C PHE A 113 23.70 10.86 -26.26
N SER A 114 22.83 10.91 -27.26
CA SER A 114 21.81 11.95 -27.44
C SER A 114 20.84 12.08 -26.24
N LYS A 115 20.39 10.96 -25.67
CA LYS A 115 19.50 10.93 -24.52
C LYS A 115 20.15 11.52 -23.28
N TYR A 116 21.42 11.26 -23.04
CA TYR A 116 22.16 11.86 -21.94
C TYR A 116 22.31 13.37 -22.11
N GLN A 117 22.65 13.82 -23.31
CA GLN A 117 22.76 15.27 -23.60
C GLN A 117 21.43 16.00 -23.38
N GLU A 118 20.33 15.38 -23.81
CA GLU A 118 18.99 15.94 -23.59
C GLU A 118 18.61 15.93 -22.09
N LEU A 119 19.02 14.91 -21.30
CA LEU A 119 18.84 14.90 -19.85
C LEU A 119 19.53 16.12 -19.20
N ILE A 120 20.77 16.38 -19.54
CA ILE A 120 21.50 17.54 -19.01
C ILE A 120 20.85 18.86 -19.44
N SER A 121 20.40 18.95 -20.71
CA SER A 121 19.64 20.09 -21.20
C SER A 121 18.30 20.28 -20.47
N LEU A 122 17.58 19.19 -20.22
CA LEU A 122 16.32 19.20 -19.45
C LEU A 122 16.55 19.78 -18.05
N ILE A 123 17.54 19.28 -17.32
CA ILE A 123 17.82 19.72 -15.94
C ILE A 123 18.27 21.18 -15.91
N LYS A 124 19.21 21.58 -16.78
CA LYS A 124 19.76 22.95 -16.80
C LYS A 124 18.82 23.99 -17.37
N ASN A 125 18.22 23.69 -18.51
CA ASN A 125 17.52 24.69 -19.34
C ASN A 125 16.01 24.68 -19.16
N LYS A 126 15.37 23.53 -19.21
CA LYS A 126 13.90 23.41 -19.11
C LYS A 126 13.43 23.48 -17.65
N MET A 127 13.99 22.66 -16.76
CA MET A 127 13.68 22.69 -15.33
C MET A 127 14.29 23.89 -14.63
N LYS A 128 15.34 24.49 -15.19
CA LYS A 128 16.15 25.58 -14.57
C LYS A 128 16.58 25.23 -13.13
N TRP A 129 16.83 23.95 -12.94
CA TRP A 129 17.18 23.43 -11.62
C TRP A 129 18.53 23.92 -11.15
N LYS A 130 18.63 24.26 -9.87
CA LYS A 130 19.87 24.70 -9.22
C LYS A 130 20.06 23.95 -7.93
N LYS A 131 21.28 23.47 -7.67
CA LYS A 131 21.64 22.75 -6.42
C LYS A 131 21.46 23.57 -5.13
N ALA A 132 21.35 24.89 -5.24
CA ALA A 132 21.11 25.78 -4.10
C ALA A 132 19.62 25.80 -3.66
N THR A 133 18.71 25.18 -4.42
CA THR A 133 17.30 25.08 -4.06
C THR A 133 17.06 23.80 -3.29
N ASP A 134 16.04 23.79 -2.43
CA ASP A 134 15.62 22.58 -1.68
C ASP A 134 14.90 21.55 -2.56
N ASP A 135 14.65 21.92 -3.82
CA ASP A 135 13.98 21.07 -4.80
C ASP A 135 14.93 19.94 -5.26
N ARG A 136 14.49 18.71 -5.15
CA ARG A 136 15.29 17.52 -5.43
C ARG A 136 14.78 16.80 -6.66
N ILE A 137 15.69 16.12 -7.38
CA ILE A 137 15.36 15.34 -8.57
C ILE A 137 15.58 13.86 -8.29
N VAL A 138 14.63 13.05 -8.73
CA VAL A 138 14.74 11.59 -8.74
C VAL A 138 14.85 11.11 -10.18
N ILE A 139 15.83 10.26 -10.47
CA ILE A 139 16.02 9.62 -11.78
C ILE A 139 15.92 8.12 -11.60
N PHE A 140 15.05 7.48 -12.35
CA PHE A 140 14.94 6.03 -12.39
C PHE A 140 15.55 5.46 -13.66
N THR A 141 16.27 4.36 -13.51
CA THR A 141 16.77 3.53 -14.59
C THR A 141 16.74 2.06 -14.17
N GLU A 142 16.48 1.17 -15.11
CA GLU A 142 16.44 -0.28 -14.84
C GLU A 142 17.85 -0.88 -14.73
N ARG A 143 18.82 -0.35 -15.49
CA ARG A 143 20.14 -0.95 -15.66
C ARG A 143 21.18 -0.33 -14.73
N ILE A 144 21.89 -1.19 -13.98
CA ILE A 144 22.95 -0.75 -13.04
C ILE A 144 24.06 0.01 -13.76
N LYS A 145 24.48 -0.45 -14.96
CA LYS A 145 25.51 0.23 -15.74
C LYS A 145 25.08 1.62 -16.22
N THR A 146 23.81 1.79 -16.55
CA THR A 146 23.24 3.11 -16.84
C THR A 146 23.29 4.01 -15.59
N LEU A 147 22.92 3.47 -14.42
CA LEU A 147 22.96 4.20 -13.16
C LEU A 147 24.38 4.67 -12.81
N GLU A 148 25.39 3.78 -12.94
CA GLU A 148 26.79 4.10 -12.70
C GLU A 148 27.26 5.22 -13.64
N PHE A 149 26.97 5.11 -14.93
CA PHE A 149 27.28 6.12 -15.94
C PHE A 149 26.62 7.48 -15.61
N LEU A 150 25.34 7.47 -15.29
CA LEU A 150 24.61 8.69 -14.95
C LEU A 150 25.20 9.34 -13.70
N LYS A 151 25.50 8.58 -12.65
CA LYS A 151 26.10 9.13 -11.41
C LYS A 151 27.42 9.84 -11.70
N GLU A 152 28.31 9.20 -12.44
CA GLU A 152 29.64 9.72 -12.75
C GLU A 152 29.56 11.01 -13.57
N HIS A 153 28.80 10.98 -14.67
CA HIS A 153 28.77 12.11 -15.61
C HIS A 153 27.89 13.26 -15.14
N ILE A 154 26.72 13.02 -14.54
CA ILE A 154 25.87 14.08 -14.00
C ILE A 154 26.59 14.86 -12.90
N LYS A 155 27.34 14.17 -12.03
CA LYS A 155 28.16 14.82 -11.00
C LYS A 155 29.06 15.88 -11.62
N ASN A 156 29.76 15.55 -12.68
CA ASN A 156 30.69 16.45 -13.35
C ASN A 156 29.95 17.57 -14.10
N ASP A 157 28.95 17.25 -14.88
CA ASP A 157 28.25 18.19 -15.78
C ASP A 157 27.34 19.18 -15.02
N LEU A 158 26.86 18.82 -13.83
CA LEU A 158 26.10 19.72 -12.93
C LEU A 158 26.95 20.31 -11.79
N ASN A 159 28.27 20.06 -11.76
CA ASN A 159 29.18 20.49 -10.69
C ASN A 159 28.67 20.10 -9.30
N LEU A 160 28.22 18.87 -9.14
CA LEU A 160 27.79 18.30 -7.85
C LEU A 160 28.98 17.69 -7.09
N LYS A 161 28.91 17.76 -5.77
CA LYS A 161 29.82 17.03 -4.89
C LYS A 161 29.34 15.58 -4.73
N GLU A 162 30.21 14.71 -4.22
CA GLU A 162 29.89 13.29 -3.99
C GLU A 162 28.70 13.10 -3.03
N ASP A 163 28.58 13.99 -2.02
CA ASP A 163 27.50 14.00 -1.03
C ASP A 163 26.22 14.70 -1.51
N GLU A 164 26.22 15.31 -2.71
CA GLU A 164 25.05 15.96 -3.33
C GLU A 164 24.30 15.05 -4.31
N ILE A 165 24.95 13.96 -4.78
CA ILE A 165 24.35 12.96 -5.69
C ILE A 165 24.55 11.55 -5.13
N VAL A 166 23.45 10.82 -4.96
CA VAL A 166 23.47 9.45 -4.45
C VAL A 166 22.80 8.48 -5.40
N SER A 167 23.21 7.22 -5.32
CA SER A 167 22.60 6.15 -6.09
C SER A 167 22.08 5.05 -5.17
N MET A 168 20.96 4.42 -5.55
CA MET A 168 20.36 3.28 -4.85
C MET A 168 20.20 2.10 -5.78
N THR A 169 20.75 0.94 -5.37
CA THR A 169 20.65 -0.32 -6.10
C THR A 169 20.28 -1.45 -5.14
N GLY A 170 19.28 -2.23 -5.48
CA GLY A 170 18.84 -3.35 -4.63
C GLY A 170 19.79 -4.52 -4.58
N SER A 171 20.78 -4.61 -5.50
CA SER A 171 21.70 -5.75 -5.58
C SER A 171 22.93 -5.62 -4.68
N THR A 172 23.30 -4.41 -4.27
CA THR A 172 24.57 -4.14 -3.56
C THR A 172 24.40 -3.45 -2.22
N MET A 173 23.21 -2.92 -1.92
CA MET A 173 22.92 -2.16 -0.72
C MET A 173 21.98 -2.94 0.21
N SER A 174 22.21 -2.81 1.51
CA SER A 174 21.31 -3.33 2.54
C SER A 174 20.09 -2.42 2.71
N ASP A 175 18.98 -2.97 3.24
CA ASP A 175 17.78 -2.19 3.55
C ASP A 175 18.04 -1.02 4.50
N ILE A 176 19.00 -1.20 5.43
CA ILE A 176 19.41 -0.15 6.37
C ILE A 176 20.06 1.03 5.63
N GLU A 177 20.95 0.75 4.66
CA GLU A 177 21.60 1.80 3.87
C GLU A 177 20.59 2.51 2.95
N ILE A 178 19.65 1.76 2.35
CA ILE A 178 18.58 2.33 1.53
C ILE A 178 17.69 3.26 2.38
N ASN A 179 17.25 2.81 3.55
CA ASN A 179 16.43 3.61 4.46
C ASN A 179 17.14 4.89 4.89
N LYS A 180 18.43 4.80 5.23
CA LYS A 180 19.23 5.98 5.59
C LYS A 180 19.30 7.01 4.45
N ILE A 181 19.51 6.56 3.20
CA ILE A 181 19.53 7.47 2.05
C ILE A 181 18.17 8.14 1.87
N VAL A 182 17.07 7.38 2.05
CA VAL A 182 15.69 7.90 1.92
C VAL A 182 15.40 8.93 3.01
N GLU A 183 15.80 8.66 4.24
CA GLU A 183 15.68 9.60 5.36
C GLU A 183 16.48 10.89 5.08
N ASP A 184 17.76 10.76 4.74
CA ASP A 184 18.60 11.89 4.38
C ASP A 184 18.05 12.65 3.18
N PHE A 185 17.49 11.96 2.17
CA PHE A 185 16.84 12.58 1.02
C PHE A 185 15.55 13.33 1.41
N GLY A 186 14.88 12.96 2.47
CA GLY A 186 13.66 13.62 3.00
C GLY A 186 13.94 14.82 3.91
N GLN A 187 15.21 15.06 4.35
CA GLN A 187 15.57 16.13 5.30
C GLN A 187 16.03 17.41 4.60
N GLU A 188 15.52 18.58 5.00
CA GLU A 188 15.90 19.87 4.43
C GLU A 188 17.41 20.16 4.59
N ASN A 189 17.99 19.79 5.74
CA ASN A 189 19.41 20.02 6.07
C ASN A 189 20.37 19.09 5.32
N SER A 190 19.88 18.02 4.72
CA SER A 190 20.72 17.11 3.95
C SER A 190 21.29 17.78 2.70
N LYS A 191 22.50 17.37 2.35
CA LYS A 191 23.17 17.87 1.14
C LYS A 191 22.71 17.19 -0.14
N ILE A 192 22.03 16.03 -0.03
CA ILE A 192 21.57 15.27 -1.20
C ILE A 192 20.61 16.12 -2.02
N ARG A 193 20.86 16.25 -3.31
CA ARG A 193 20.04 17.03 -4.26
C ARG A 193 19.52 16.21 -5.41
N LEU A 194 20.20 15.11 -5.75
CA LEU A 194 19.85 14.23 -6.84
C LEU A 194 19.99 12.77 -6.41
N LEU A 195 18.95 11.99 -6.67
CA LEU A 195 18.89 10.56 -6.39
C LEU A 195 18.72 9.80 -7.71
N ILE A 196 19.59 8.82 -7.95
CA ILE A 196 19.44 7.88 -9.08
C ILE A 196 19.15 6.50 -8.50
N ALA A 197 18.06 5.85 -8.91
CA ALA A 197 17.63 4.58 -8.32
C ALA A 197 17.25 3.55 -9.37
N THR A 198 17.46 2.26 -9.04
CA THR A 198 16.87 1.14 -9.75
C THR A 198 15.52 0.74 -9.12
N ASP A 199 14.69 -0.01 -9.85
CA ASP A 199 13.36 -0.41 -9.39
C ASP A 199 13.38 -1.18 -8.08
N VAL A 200 14.24 -2.16 -7.95
CA VAL A 200 14.36 -3.00 -6.74
C VAL A 200 14.68 -2.19 -5.50
N ALA A 201 15.56 -1.17 -5.61
CA ALA A 201 15.91 -0.31 -4.48
C ALA A 201 14.80 0.70 -4.12
N SER A 202 13.82 0.89 -5.00
CA SER A 202 12.78 1.90 -4.82
C SER A 202 11.51 1.35 -4.17
N GLU A 203 11.40 0.05 -3.93
CA GLU A 203 10.20 -0.53 -3.34
C GLU A 203 9.98 -0.05 -1.89
N GLY A 204 8.74 0.32 -1.59
CA GLY A 204 8.33 0.72 -0.24
C GLY A 204 8.75 2.11 0.23
N ILE A 205 9.59 2.86 -0.48
CA ILE A 205 10.14 4.16 -0.05
C ILE A 205 9.24 5.35 -0.41
N ASN A 206 9.42 6.46 0.33
CA ASN A 206 8.71 7.72 0.15
C ASN A 206 9.67 8.84 -0.25
N LEU A 207 9.53 9.39 -1.45
CA LEU A 207 10.42 10.44 -1.96
C LEU A 207 9.70 11.79 -2.15
N HIS A 208 8.40 11.88 -1.90
CA HIS A 208 7.54 13.01 -2.23
C HIS A 208 7.73 14.26 -1.36
N TYR A 209 8.47 14.19 -0.26
CA TYR A 209 8.56 15.28 0.70
C TYR A 209 9.28 16.53 0.16
N LEU A 210 10.45 16.35 -0.47
CA LEU A 210 11.24 17.42 -1.05
C LEU A 210 11.46 17.23 -2.55
N SER A 211 10.86 16.21 -3.16
CA SER A 211 10.89 15.97 -4.59
C SER A 211 9.48 15.88 -5.17
N HIS A 212 9.24 16.65 -6.20
CA HIS A 212 8.04 16.56 -7.05
C HIS A 212 8.41 16.22 -8.49
N ARG A 213 9.72 16.09 -8.80
CA ARG A 213 10.26 15.83 -10.13
C ARG A 213 10.86 14.45 -10.22
N LEU A 214 10.33 13.67 -11.14
CA LEU A 214 10.76 12.30 -11.41
C LEU A 214 11.07 12.16 -12.89
N ILE A 215 12.25 11.61 -13.22
CA ILE A 215 12.70 11.35 -14.56
C ILE A 215 12.83 9.85 -14.76
N HIS A 216 12.09 9.30 -15.71
CA HIS A 216 12.34 7.97 -16.24
C HIS A 216 13.40 8.07 -17.32
N PHE A 217 14.63 7.71 -17.01
CA PHE A 217 15.71 7.71 -17.99
C PHE A 217 15.52 6.60 -19.03
N ASP A 218 15.00 5.45 -18.59
CA ASP A 218 14.44 4.41 -19.45
C ASP A 218 12.95 4.23 -19.18
N ILE A 219 12.20 3.90 -20.21
CA ILE A 219 10.77 3.66 -20.15
C ILE A 219 10.56 2.22 -19.69
N PRO A 220 9.84 1.97 -18.59
CA PRO A 220 9.53 0.61 -18.18
C PRO A 220 8.68 -0.13 -19.21
N TRP A 221 8.83 -1.44 -19.29
CA TRP A 221 8.00 -2.30 -20.14
C TRP A 221 6.81 -2.92 -19.37
N SER A 222 6.58 -2.47 -18.16
CA SER A 222 5.49 -2.90 -17.29
C SER A 222 4.74 -1.68 -16.74
N LEU A 223 3.41 -1.67 -16.85
CA LEU A 223 2.55 -0.63 -16.29
C LEU A 223 2.58 -0.64 -14.75
N MET A 224 2.81 -1.80 -14.14
CA MET A 224 3.04 -1.90 -12.69
C MET A 224 4.27 -1.11 -12.26
N VAL A 225 5.36 -1.19 -13.01
CA VAL A 225 6.60 -0.44 -12.73
C VAL A 225 6.39 1.06 -12.92
N PHE A 226 5.62 1.49 -13.92
CA PHE A 226 5.21 2.90 -14.06
C PHE A 226 4.53 3.39 -12.78
N GLN A 227 3.53 2.66 -12.31
CA GLN A 227 2.78 3.01 -11.11
C GLN A 227 3.68 3.02 -9.87
N GLN A 228 4.55 2.04 -9.73
CA GLN A 228 5.49 1.96 -8.60
C GLN A 228 6.43 3.17 -8.58
N ARG A 229 7.09 3.51 -9.69
CA ARG A 229 8.00 4.66 -9.80
C ARG A 229 7.26 5.97 -9.59
N ASN A 230 6.15 6.20 -10.30
CA ASN A 230 5.37 7.43 -10.22
C ASN A 230 4.81 7.66 -8.81
N GLY A 231 4.34 6.60 -8.14
CA GLY A 231 3.86 6.64 -6.76
C GLY A 231 4.91 7.04 -5.72
N ARG A 232 6.20 7.17 -6.06
CA ARG A 232 7.23 7.66 -5.15
C ARG A 232 7.18 9.17 -4.95
N VAL A 233 6.73 9.92 -5.94
CA VAL A 233 6.57 11.39 -5.88
C VAL A 233 5.11 11.82 -5.98
N ASP A 234 4.27 11.05 -6.67
CA ASP A 234 2.84 11.29 -6.86
C ASP A 234 2.02 10.61 -5.75
N ARG A 235 2.09 11.18 -4.53
CA ARG A 235 1.52 10.57 -3.32
C ARG A 235 0.72 11.58 -2.50
N TYR A 236 -0.11 11.07 -1.59
CA TYR A 236 -0.78 11.89 -0.58
C TYR A 236 0.24 12.69 0.25
N GLY A 237 -0.05 13.97 0.47
CA GLY A 237 0.86 14.88 1.16
C GLY A 237 1.86 15.60 0.25
N GLN A 238 1.82 15.37 -1.07
CA GLN A 238 2.61 16.15 -2.03
C GLN A 238 2.06 17.58 -2.15
N GLU A 239 2.87 18.57 -1.80
CA GLU A 239 2.49 19.99 -1.79
C GLU A 239 2.58 20.65 -3.17
N LYS A 240 3.42 20.10 -4.07
CA LYS A 240 3.64 20.60 -5.44
C LYS A 240 2.98 19.69 -6.47
N TYR A 241 2.74 20.18 -7.69
CA TYR A 241 2.30 19.32 -8.79
C TYR A 241 3.43 18.36 -9.16
N PRO A 242 3.21 17.01 -9.11
CA PRO A 242 4.21 16.06 -9.55
C PRO A 242 4.50 16.20 -11.03
N GLU A 243 5.76 16.38 -11.40
CA GLU A 243 6.26 16.47 -12.77
C GLU A 243 6.97 15.16 -13.12
N ILE A 244 6.42 14.40 -14.06
CA ILE A 244 6.95 13.11 -14.52
C ILE A 244 7.50 13.26 -15.93
N TYR A 245 8.77 12.97 -16.10
CA TYR A 245 9.48 13.12 -17.37
C TYR A 245 9.89 11.74 -17.91
N TYR A 246 9.49 11.42 -19.14
CA TYR A 246 9.89 10.21 -19.85
C TYR A 246 10.90 10.57 -20.93
N MET A 247 12.13 9.99 -20.86
CA MET A 247 13.19 10.20 -21.82
C MET A 247 13.08 9.18 -22.96
N GLN A 248 13.08 9.64 -24.20
CA GLN A 248 12.93 8.80 -25.38
C GLN A 248 13.90 9.23 -26.48
N THR A 249 14.60 8.25 -27.10
CA THR A 249 15.45 8.49 -28.25
C THR A 249 14.68 8.20 -29.54
N LEU A 250 14.65 9.16 -30.47
CA LEU A 250 14.05 9.01 -31.78
C LEU A 250 15.14 8.57 -32.77
N SER A 251 14.88 7.50 -33.51
CA SER A 251 15.72 7.00 -34.59
C SER A 251 15.02 7.17 -35.95
N ASN A 252 15.80 7.24 -37.05
CA ASN A 252 15.29 7.18 -38.38
C ASN A 252 14.98 5.77 -38.88
N ASP A 253 15.48 4.73 -38.18
CA ASP A 253 15.19 3.35 -38.46
C ASP A 253 13.73 2.98 -38.20
N GLU A 254 13.06 2.38 -39.21
CA GLU A 254 11.60 2.15 -39.17
C GLU A 254 11.20 1.13 -38.08
N LYS A 255 12.05 0.16 -37.76
CA LYS A 255 11.76 -0.82 -36.71
C LYS A 255 11.79 -0.17 -35.33
N PHE A 256 12.83 0.64 -35.05
CA PHE A 256 12.92 1.41 -33.82
C PHE A 256 11.83 2.45 -33.67
N LYS A 257 11.33 3.03 -34.77
CA LYS A 257 10.13 3.89 -34.72
C LYS A 257 8.90 3.10 -34.24
N GLY A 258 8.74 1.86 -34.70
CA GLY A 258 7.66 0.98 -34.24
C GLY A 258 7.75 0.68 -32.76
N ASP A 259 8.94 0.28 -32.28
CA ASP A 259 9.20 0.00 -30.88
C ASP A 259 8.93 1.21 -29.97
N ASN A 260 9.37 2.38 -30.37
CA ASN A 260 9.12 3.62 -29.66
C ASN A 260 7.61 3.98 -29.58
N ARG A 261 6.82 3.71 -30.63
CA ARG A 261 5.37 3.92 -30.61
C ARG A 261 4.67 2.99 -29.59
N ILE A 262 5.11 1.75 -29.47
CA ILE A 262 4.61 0.82 -28.44
C ILE A 262 4.88 1.39 -27.02
N LEU A 263 6.09 1.92 -26.79
CA LEU A 263 6.43 2.55 -25.52
C LEU A 263 5.62 3.83 -25.26
N GLU A 264 5.33 4.64 -26.28
CA GLU A 264 4.46 5.82 -26.17
C GLU A 264 3.03 5.42 -25.76
N ILE A 265 2.52 4.29 -26.24
CA ILE A 265 1.22 3.77 -25.82
C ILE A 265 1.22 3.41 -24.34
N LEU A 266 2.29 2.79 -23.82
CA LEU A 266 2.37 2.49 -22.39
C LEU A 266 2.30 3.76 -21.54
N ILE A 267 2.97 4.84 -21.93
CA ILE A 267 2.90 6.13 -21.24
C ILE A 267 1.46 6.65 -21.26
N GLN A 268 0.77 6.59 -22.42
CA GLN A 268 -0.63 7.02 -22.54
C GLN A 268 -1.57 6.17 -21.68
N LYS A 269 -1.35 4.84 -21.60
CA LYS A 269 -2.18 3.93 -20.79
C LYS A 269 -1.96 4.16 -19.29
N ASP A 270 -0.73 4.44 -18.84
CA ASP A 270 -0.46 4.84 -17.46
C ASP A 270 -1.19 6.16 -17.10
N GLU A 271 -1.21 7.13 -18.00
CA GLU A 271 -1.95 8.37 -17.81
C GLU A 271 -3.46 8.15 -17.75
N GLN A 272 -4.02 7.36 -18.68
CA GLN A 272 -5.43 7.00 -18.71
C GLN A 272 -5.84 6.24 -17.44
N ALA A 273 -5.01 5.30 -16.97
CA ALA A 273 -5.25 4.58 -15.73
C ALA A 273 -5.33 5.53 -14.53
N ALA A 274 -4.38 6.44 -14.42
CA ALA A 274 -4.35 7.39 -13.31
C ALA A 274 -5.60 8.29 -13.25
N LEU A 275 -6.18 8.64 -14.41
CA LEU A 275 -7.35 9.51 -14.51
C LEU A 275 -8.67 8.75 -14.33
N ASN A 276 -8.80 7.55 -14.91
CA ASN A 276 -10.09 6.90 -15.11
C ASN A 276 -10.28 5.59 -14.36
N ILE A 277 -9.27 4.72 -14.36
CA ILE A 277 -9.41 3.32 -13.90
C ILE A 277 -8.82 3.12 -12.51
N GLY A 278 -7.71 3.79 -12.20
CA GLY A 278 -6.94 3.64 -10.97
C GLY A 278 -5.86 2.56 -11.06
N ASP A 279 -6.14 1.36 -11.58
CA ASP A 279 -5.17 0.28 -11.75
C ASP A 279 -4.72 0.13 -13.21
N PRO A 280 -3.46 0.47 -13.55
CA PRO A 280 -2.94 0.30 -14.90
C PRO A 280 -2.77 -1.17 -15.33
N SER A 281 -2.67 -2.12 -14.38
CA SER A 281 -2.55 -3.55 -14.70
C SER A 281 -3.78 -4.10 -15.41
N ALA A 282 -4.93 -3.44 -15.30
CA ALA A 282 -6.15 -3.78 -16.02
C ALA A 282 -5.98 -3.78 -17.55
N PHE A 283 -5.12 -2.90 -18.09
CA PHE A 283 -4.83 -2.86 -19.52
C PHE A 283 -4.08 -4.10 -20.02
N MET A 284 -3.15 -4.64 -19.21
CA MET A 284 -2.38 -5.84 -19.56
C MET A 284 -3.13 -7.13 -19.26
N ASN A 285 -4.18 -7.08 -18.42
CA ASN A 285 -4.95 -8.22 -17.94
C ASN A 285 -4.07 -9.29 -17.25
N VAL A 286 -2.94 -8.88 -16.71
CA VAL A 286 -2.00 -9.68 -15.90
C VAL A 286 -1.53 -8.85 -14.72
N TYR A 287 -1.22 -9.52 -13.60
CA TYR A 287 -0.82 -8.87 -12.35
C TYR A 287 0.59 -9.33 -11.92
N ASP A 288 1.46 -9.50 -12.89
CA ASP A 288 2.87 -9.88 -12.70
C ASP A 288 3.73 -9.03 -13.63
N GLU A 289 4.76 -8.40 -13.06
CA GLU A 289 5.66 -7.49 -13.78
C GLU A 289 6.34 -8.17 -14.98
N LYS A 290 6.82 -9.40 -14.78
CA LYS A 290 7.50 -10.16 -15.86
C LYS A 290 6.54 -10.60 -16.96
N ALA A 291 5.29 -10.87 -16.59
CA ALA A 291 4.26 -11.19 -17.58
C ALA A 291 3.88 -9.96 -18.42
N GLU A 292 3.77 -8.77 -17.80
CA GLU A 292 3.58 -7.51 -18.53
C GLU A 292 4.76 -7.22 -19.46
N GLU A 293 5.99 -7.37 -18.98
CA GLU A 293 7.20 -7.22 -19.81
C GLU A 293 7.23 -8.19 -21.00
N ALA A 294 6.78 -9.45 -20.79
CA ALA A 294 6.72 -10.42 -21.86
C ALA A 294 5.70 -10.05 -22.96
N ILE A 295 4.54 -9.47 -22.58
CA ILE A 295 3.54 -8.98 -23.53
C ILE A 295 4.12 -7.85 -24.40
N VAL A 296 4.82 -6.89 -23.79
CA VAL A 296 5.47 -5.79 -24.51
C VAL A 296 6.61 -6.29 -25.38
N ALA A 297 7.43 -7.21 -24.88
CA ALA A 297 8.50 -7.85 -25.63
C ALA A 297 7.95 -8.57 -26.88
N GLU A 298 6.86 -9.33 -26.74
CA GLU A 298 6.20 -10.02 -27.85
C GLU A 298 5.61 -9.03 -28.88
N ALA A 299 5.04 -7.91 -28.44
CA ALA A 299 4.54 -6.87 -29.34
C ALA A 299 5.68 -6.24 -30.17
N ILE A 300 6.83 -6.01 -29.54
CA ILE A 300 8.04 -5.48 -30.21
C ILE A 300 8.64 -6.53 -31.15
N GLU A 301 8.79 -7.79 -30.73
CA GLU A 301 9.32 -8.89 -31.53
C GLU A 301 8.51 -9.13 -32.81
N ASN A 302 7.18 -9.12 -32.68
CA ASN A 302 6.27 -9.33 -33.78
C ASN A 302 6.04 -8.06 -34.63
N GLN A 303 6.70 -6.94 -34.33
CA GLN A 303 6.51 -5.64 -34.98
C GLN A 303 5.02 -5.26 -35.08
N LYS A 304 4.31 -5.47 -33.96
CA LYS A 304 2.86 -5.24 -33.88
C LYS A 304 2.54 -3.77 -34.18
N ASP A 305 1.46 -3.54 -34.94
CA ASP A 305 1.00 -2.18 -35.18
C ASP A 305 0.60 -1.53 -33.86
N ALA A 306 1.08 -0.29 -33.64
CA ALA A 306 0.89 0.42 -32.40
C ALA A 306 -0.60 0.72 -32.09
N GLU A 307 -1.43 0.98 -33.13
CA GLU A 307 -2.86 1.21 -32.94
C GLU A 307 -3.61 -0.09 -32.60
N GLU A 308 -3.17 -1.21 -33.19
CA GLU A 308 -3.71 -2.54 -32.87
C GLU A 308 -3.38 -2.92 -31.42
N PHE A 309 -2.14 -2.70 -31.00
CA PHE A 309 -1.72 -2.91 -29.61
C PHE A 309 -2.51 -2.05 -28.62
N SER A 310 -2.72 -0.75 -28.95
CA SER A 310 -3.54 0.13 -28.11
C SER A 310 -4.98 -0.36 -27.98
N LYS A 311 -5.61 -0.80 -29.08
CA LYS A 311 -6.99 -1.33 -29.07
C LYS A 311 -7.12 -2.60 -28.22
N GLU A 312 -6.11 -3.47 -28.27
CA GLU A 312 -6.09 -4.69 -27.47
C GLU A 312 -6.01 -4.36 -25.96
N LEU A 313 -5.17 -3.42 -25.59
CA LEU A 313 -5.08 -2.94 -24.20
C LEU A 313 -6.42 -2.32 -23.75
N ASP A 314 -7.08 -1.52 -24.61
CA ASP A 314 -8.39 -0.93 -24.30
C ASP A 314 -9.49 -1.99 -24.16
N ALA A 315 -9.46 -3.02 -24.98
CA ALA A 315 -10.40 -4.14 -24.90
C ALA A 315 -10.20 -4.92 -23.56
N ASN A 316 -8.96 -5.12 -23.17
CA ASN A 316 -8.65 -5.76 -21.87
C ASN A 316 -9.19 -4.91 -20.70
N ALA A 317 -8.96 -3.61 -20.71
CA ALA A 317 -9.45 -2.70 -19.66
C ALA A 317 -10.98 -2.63 -19.60
N SER A 318 -11.65 -2.66 -20.77
CA SER A 318 -13.12 -2.67 -20.84
C SER A 318 -13.75 -4.00 -20.35
N ASN A 319 -13.01 -5.09 -20.48
CA ASN A 319 -13.42 -6.41 -19.96
C ASN A 319 -13.02 -6.60 -18.48
N ALA A 320 -12.16 -5.74 -17.95
CA ALA A 320 -11.70 -5.76 -16.56
C ALA A 320 -12.64 -4.96 -15.63
N GLU A 321 -13.95 -4.88 -15.95
CA GLU A 321 -14.98 -4.29 -15.05
C GLU A 321 -15.01 -4.96 -13.68
N PHE A 322 -14.15 -5.96 -13.46
CA PHE A 322 -14.04 -6.69 -12.23
C PHE A 322 -12.65 -6.58 -11.60
N ASP A 323 -12.49 -5.61 -10.70
CA ASP A 323 -11.40 -5.56 -9.74
C ASP A 323 -11.91 -6.02 -8.37
N PHE A 324 -11.26 -7.06 -7.80
CA PHE A 324 -11.55 -7.56 -6.44
C PHE A 324 -11.48 -6.45 -5.38
N LEU A 325 -10.67 -5.41 -5.60
CA LEU A 325 -10.61 -4.24 -4.73
C LEU A 325 -11.79 -3.27 -4.95
N SER A 326 -12.32 -3.15 -6.19
CA SER A 326 -13.55 -2.41 -6.44
C SER A 326 -14.74 -3.07 -5.75
N PHE A 327 -14.71 -4.38 -5.63
CA PHE A 327 -15.71 -5.14 -4.86
C PHE A 327 -15.64 -4.85 -3.35
N LEU A 328 -14.47 -4.87 -2.74
CA LEU A 328 -14.33 -4.48 -1.33
C LEU A 328 -14.75 -3.03 -1.12
N ASN A 329 -14.55 -2.17 -2.12
CA ASN A 329 -15.02 -0.79 -2.09
C ASN A 329 -16.52 -0.68 -2.36
N GLU A 330 -17.12 -1.51 -3.25
CA GLU A 330 -18.58 -1.56 -3.47
C GLU A 330 -19.34 -2.13 -2.27
N VAL A 331 -18.77 -3.07 -1.53
CA VAL A 331 -19.33 -3.51 -0.24
C VAL A 331 -19.30 -2.36 0.76
N ASN A 332 -18.19 -1.62 0.85
CA ASN A 332 -18.09 -0.42 1.67
C ASN A 332 -18.95 0.75 1.12
N GLU A 333 -19.09 0.91 -0.22
CA GLU A 333 -19.94 1.93 -0.83
C GLU A 333 -21.42 1.58 -0.79
N GLN A 334 -21.81 0.31 -0.78
CA GLN A 334 -23.21 -0.07 -0.56
C GLN A 334 -23.59 0.04 0.90
N GLU A 335 -22.69 -0.20 1.84
CA GLU A 335 -22.88 0.21 3.23
C GLU A 335 -22.99 1.74 3.30
N SER A 336 -22.14 2.52 2.64
CA SER A 336 -22.22 3.97 2.59
C SER A 336 -23.43 4.48 1.79
N LYS A 337 -23.92 3.82 0.75
CA LYS A 337 -25.14 4.19 0.00
C LYS A 337 -26.43 3.77 0.69
N LEU A 338 -26.42 2.71 1.49
CA LEU A 338 -27.48 2.40 2.43
C LEU A 338 -27.50 3.41 3.58
N GLU A 339 -26.36 4.01 3.91
CA GLU A 339 -26.23 5.11 4.86
C GLU A 339 -26.53 6.48 4.21
N GLU A 340 -26.25 6.71 2.90
CA GLU A 340 -26.61 7.94 2.19
C GLU A 340 -28.11 8.08 1.89
N SER A 341 -28.88 6.99 1.82
CA SER A 341 -30.35 7.06 1.71
C SER A 341 -31.02 7.43 3.02
N LYS A 342 -30.35 7.33 4.12
CA LYS A 342 -30.50 8.09 5.33
C LYS A 342 -29.25 8.96 5.40
N LYS A 343 -29.35 10.28 5.28
CA LYS A 343 -28.50 11.18 6.03
C LYS A 343 -28.76 10.86 7.51
N VAL A 344 -28.19 9.78 7.95
CA VAL A 344 -27.76 9.66 9.31
C VAL A 344 -26.66 10.72 9.37
N GLU A 345 -27.00 11.95 9.82
CA GLU A 345 -26.08 12.65 10.68
C GLU A 345 -25.46 11.51 11.48
N PHE A 346 -24.15 11.30 11.38
CA PHE A 346 -23.45 10.51 12.36
C PHE A 346 -23.82 11.15 13.67
N ALA A 347 -24.89 10.68 14.27
CA ALA A 347 -25.19 10.94 15.64
C ALA A 347 -23.88 10.56 16.29
N SER A 348 -23.18 11.57 16.81
CA SER A 348 -21.90 11.41 17.48
C SER A 348 -22.00 10.13 18.26
N SER A 349 -21.25 9.10 17.86
CA SER A 349 -21.33 7.78 18.48
C SER A 349 -21.30 8.08 19.97
N LEU A 350 -22.35 7.73 20.70
CA LEU A 350 -22.45 8.05 22.13
C LEU A 350 -21.31 7.30 22.81
N SER A 351 -20.16 7.93 22.84
CA SER A 351 -18.97 7.43 23.51
C SER A 351 -19.08 7.79 24.99
N LEU A 352 -18.66 6.89 25.87
CA LEU A 352 -18.49 7.17 27.30
C LEU A 352 -17.41 8.21 27.57
N PHE A 353 -16.50 8.40 26.61
CA PHE A 353 -15.42 9.38 26.68
C PHE A 353 -15.48 10.32 25.48
N GLU A 354 -15.09 11.55 25.70
CA GLU A 354 -15.08 12.60 24.67
C GLU A 354 -14.10 12.27 23.52
N ASN A 355 -12.95 11.68 23.86
CA ASN A 355 -11.91 11.28 22.93
C ASN A 355 -10.91 10.29 23.58
N ASP A 356 -10.00 9.74 22.80
CA ASP A 356 -8.99 8.78 23.25
C ASP A 356 -8.02 9.38 24.30
N LEU A 357 -7.71 10.67 24.22
CA LEU A 357 -6.87 11.35 25.21
C LEU A 357 -7.56 11.38 26.58
N LYS A 358 -8.85 11.65 26.61
CA LYS A 358 -9.65 11.67 27.84
C LYS A 358 -9.76 10.28 28.44
N TYR A 359 -10.03 9.27 27.62
CA TYR A 359 -10.01 7.87 28.04
C TYR A 359 -8.65 7.50 28.64
N THR A 360 -7.56 7.79 27.92
CA THR A 360 -6.18 7.51 28.36
C THR A 360 -5.87 8.20 29.69
N THR A 361 -6.27 9.47 29.84
CA THR A 361 -6.09 10.24 31.07
C THR A 361 -6.77 9.57 32.26
N ASP A 362 -8.04 9.20 32.11
CA ASP A 362 -8.81 8.63 33.22
C ASP A 362 -8.36 7.19 33.51
N ALA A 363 -7.99 6.43 32.49
CA ALA A 363 -7.41 5.08 32.63
C ALA A 363 -6.07 5.09 33.38
N LEU A 364 -5.15 5.98 33.00
CA LEU A 364 -3.86 6.11 33.69
C LEU A 364 -4.03 6.59 35.14
N LYS A 365 -4.93 7.51 35.41
CA LYS A 365 -5.27 7.94 36.77
C LYS A 365 -5.81 6.79 37.61
N PHE A 366 -6.67 5.94 37.02
CA PHE A 366 -7.18 4.75 37.70
C PHE A 366 -6.03 3.79 38.02
N LEU A 367 -5.16 3.50 37.04
CA LEU A 367 -4.01 2.59 37.26
C LEU A 367 -3.01 3.12 38.28
N GLN A 368 -2.85 4.45 38.43
CA GLN A 368 -2.01 5.06 39.48
C GLN A 368 -2.48 4.72 40.89
N THR A 369 -3.74 4.30 41.07
CA THR A 369 -4.24 3.86 42.39
C THR A 369 -3.70 2.50 42.81
N SER A 370 -3.30 1.65 41.87
CA SER A 370 -2.84 0.26 42.10
C SER A 370 -1.37 0.05 41.78
N GLN A 371 -0.75 0.90 40.96
CA GLN A 371 0.66 0.78 40.56
C GLN A 371 1.32 2.14 40.43
N LYS A 372 2.66 2.17 40.64
CA LYS A 372 3.44 3.40 40.46
C LYS A 372 3.63 3.68 38.97
N LEU A 373 3.05 4.77 38.48
CA LEU A 373 3.22 5.26 37.10
C LEU A 373 3.72 6.72 37.14
N GLU A 374 4.76 7.00 36.39
CA GLU A 374 5.29 8.36 36.21
C GLU A 374 4.60 9.01 35.03
N VAL A 375 3.52 9.74 35.32
CA VAL A 375 2.66 10.39 34.31
C VAL A 375 2.44 11.84 34.68
N ARG A 376 2.55 12.72 33.69
CA ARG A 376 2.18 14.12 33.77
C ARG A 376 1.02 14.37 32.83
N PHE A 377 -0.04 15.00 33.35
CA PHE A 377 -1.24 15.33 32.58
C PHE A 377 -1.25 16.81 32.28
N GLU A 378 -1.38 17.19 31.01
CA GLU A 378 -1.62 18.52 30.52
C GLU A 378 -3.00 18.56 29.82
N GLU A 379 -3.44 19.72 29.40
CA GLU A 379 -4.81 19.91 28.84
C GLU A 379 -4.95 19.21 27.48
N ASP A 380 -3.90 19.27 26.65
CA ASP A 380 -3.84 18.78 25.26
C ASP A 380 -2.92 17.58 25.04
N ARG A 381 -2.24 17.11 26.09
CA ARG A 381 -1.28 16.01 26.01
C ARG A 381 -1.04 15.29 27.32
N ILE A 382 -0.48 14.09 27.19
CA ILE A 382 -0.04 13.25 28.30
C ILE A 382 1.44 12.92 28.13
N GLU A 383 2.23 13.08 29.16
CA GLU A 383 3.61 12.61 29.20
C GLU A 383 3.70 11.37 30.10
N LEU A 384 4.19 10.27 29.57
CA LEU A 384 4.34 8.99 30.27
C LEU A 384 5.79 8.51 30.16
N LEU A 385 6.44 8.32 31.30
CA LEU A 385 7.75 7.65 31.37
C LEU A 385 7.53 6.14 31.55
N ALA A 386 7.83 5.36 30.51
CA ALA A 386 7.61 3.93 30.46
C ALA A 386 8.88 3.08 30.61
N SER A 387 9.95 3.65 31.15
CA SER A 387 11.25 2.96 31.30
C SER A 387 11.19 1.70 32.18
N GLU A 388 10.24 1.61 33.09
CA GLU A 388 10.03 0.45 34.00
C GLU A 388 8.82 -0.43 33.61
N LEU A 389 8.16 -0.14 32.46
CA LEU A 389 6.98 -0.86 32.00
C LEU A 389 7.34 -1.91 30.92
N ASP A 390 7.89 -3.04 31.34
CA ASP A 390 8.39 -4.07 30.43
C ASP A 390 7.31 -4.70 29.54
N ASP A 391 6.10 -4.81 30.02
CA ASP A 391 4.95 -5.29 29.25
C ASP A 391 4.49 -4.30 28.16
N LEU A 392 4.61 -3.00 28.41
CA LEU A 392 4.41 -1.99 27.37
C LEU A 392 5.55 -2.04 26.35
N LYS A 393 6.80 -2.13 26.78
CA LYS A 393 7.97 -2.27 25.88
C LYS A 393 7.84 -3.48 24.96
N TYR A 394 7.31 -4.60 25.48
CA TYR A 394 7.12 -5.80 24.66
C TYR A 394 6.20 -5.57 23.46
N ARG A 395 5.18 -4.70 23.56
CA ARG A 395 4.27 -4.37 22.47
C ARG A 395 4.96 -3.57 21.37
N PHE A 396 5.97 -2.79 21.71
CA PHE A 396 6.77 -2.04 20.74
C PHE A 396 7.86 -2.87 20.06
N LYS A 397 8.14 -4.10 20.55
CA LYS A 397 9.23 -4.94 20.04
C LYS A 397 9.08 -5.32 18.55
N MET A 398 7.86 -5.36 18.04
CA MET A 398 7.57 -5.69 16.64
C MET A 398 7.48 -4.45 15.73
N LEU A 399 7.64 -3.27 16.28
CA LEU A 399 7.63 -2.01 15.54
C LEU A 399 9.06 -1.57 15.23
N PRO A 400 9.27 -0.74 14.18
CA PRO A 400 10.56 -0.14 13.90
C PRO A 400 11.11 0.63 15.11
N ASN A 401 12.42 0.56 15.34
CA ASN A 401 13.06 1.22 16.47
C ASN A 401 12.84 2.74 16.49
N GLU A 402 12.68 3.34 15.33
CA GLU A 402 12.45 4.77 15.12
C GLU A 402 11.13 5.26 15.73
N VAL A 403 10.15 4.36 15.89
CA VAL A 403 8.84 4.68 16.52
C VAL A 403 8.95 4.68 18.05
N VAL A 404 10.00 4.11 18.62
CA VAL A 404 10.20 4.05 20.06
C VAL A 404 10.79 5.38 20.54
N PRO A 405 10.12 6.13 21.44
CA PRO A 405 10.63 7.40 21.90
C PRO A 405 11.89 7.25 22.76
N ASP A 406 12.75 8.25 22.72
CA ASP A 406 13.97 8.29 23.52
C ASP A 406 13.69 8.04 25.00
N LYS A 407 14.48 7.14 25.61
CA LYS A 407 14.34 6.75 27.03
C LYS A 407 12.95 6.29 27.43
N TRP A 408 12.13 5.84 26.47
CA TRP A 408 10.74 5.43 26.70
C TRP A 408 9.85 6.54 27.28
N HIS A 409 10.13 7.78 26.90
CA HIS A 409 9.36 8.94 27.30
C HIS A 409 8.34 9.29 26.22
N PHE A 410 7.10 8.86 26.41
CA PHE A 410 6.00 9.12 25.50
C PHE A 410 5.38 10.49 25.74
N ILE A 411 5.21 11.27 24.70
CA ILE A 411 4.39 12.46 24.66
C ILE A 411 3.21 12.14 23.71
N LEU A 412 2.00 12.16 24.23
CA LEU A 412 0.81 11.64 23.56
C LEU A 412 -0.21 12.77 23.37
N THR A 413 -0.77 12.89 22.19
CA THR A 413 -1.84 13.87 21.87
C THR A 413 -2.85 13.27 20.90
N ASN A 414 -4.06 13.82 20.87
CA ASN A 414 -5.08 13.54 19.85
C ASN A 414 -5.28 14.72 18.88
N ASP A 415 -4.44 15.76 18.97
CA ASP A 415 -4.51 16.91 18.06
C ASP A 415 -3.65 16.69 16.81
N LEU A 416 -4.31 16.50 15.66
CA LEU A 416 -3.66 16.34 14.36
C LEU A 416 -2.86 17.57 13.93
N SER A 417 -3.25 18.77 14.35
CA SER A 417 -2.54 20.00 13.98
C SER A 417 -1.16 20.06 14.63
N THR A 418 -1.07 19.65 15.90
CA THR A 418 0.17 19.52 16.66
C THR A 418 1.10 18.46 16.06
N ILE A 419 0.55 17.29 15.68
CA ILE A 419 1.33 16.23 15.03
C ILE A 419 1.87 16.69 13.67
N ASN A 420 1.05 17.31 12.83
CA ASN A 420 1.49 17.82 11.52
C ASN A 420 2.59 18.88 11.64
N LYS A 421 2.52 19.72 12.66
CA LYS A 421 3.57 20.69 12.97
C LYS A 421 4.87 19.96 13.38
N GLU A 422 4.77 19.01 14.29
CA GLU A 422 5.92 18.23 14.77
C GLU A 422 6.59 17.43 13.65
N ILE A 423 5.81 16.83 12.75
CA ILE A 423 6.34 16.17 11.54
C ILE A 423 7.12 17.14 10.66
N LYS A 424 6.65 18.37 10.49
CA LYS A 424 7.39 19.41 9.73
C LYS A 424 8.66 19.87 10.45
N ASP A 425 8.60 19.99 11.75
CA ASP A 425 9.74 20.46 12.56
C ASP A 425 10.80 19.36 12.75
N SER A 426 10.43 18.08 12.86
CA SER A 426 11.37 16.95 12.94
C SER A 426 12.22 16.82 11.68
N ARG A 427 11.65 17.15 10.50
CA ARG A 427 12.40 17.18 9.23
C ARG A 427 13.43 18.30 9.13
N LYS A 428 13.24 19.39 9.88
CA LYS A 428 14.21 20.49 9.96
C LYS A 428 15.36 20.20 10.94
N ASN A 429 15.06 19.41 11.96
CA ASN A 429 15.99 19.11 13.04
C ASN A 429 16.50 17.71 12.79
N GLU A 430 17.42 17.27 12.25
CA GLU A 430 18.10 15.96 12.08
C GLU A 430 17.34 14.70 12.60
N SER A 431 16.10 14.85 13.07
CA SER A 431 15.22 13.76 13.52
C SER A 431 14.23 13.41 12.42
N ALA A 432 14.25 12.17 11.95
CA ALA A 432 13.34 11.67 10.93
C ALA A 432 11.92 11.45 11.48
N TRP A 433 11.80 11.22 12.79
CA TRP A 433 10.54 10.87 13.45
C TRP A 433 10.13 11.93 14.48
N PRO A 434 8.82 12.26 14.56
CA PRO A 434 8.33 13.18 15.58
C PRO A 434 8.44 12.58 16.98
N ASN A 435 8.75 13.41 17.98
CA ASN A 435 8.81 12.98 19.38
C ASN A 435 7.43 12.84 20.03
N ILE A 436 6.37 13.35 19.38
CA ILE A 436 5.00 13.30 19.87
C ILE A 436 4.26 12.20 19.13
N HIS A 437 3.54 11.36 19.87
CA HIS A 437 2.73 10.27 19.35
C HIS A 437 1.27 10.69 19.25
N TYR A 438 0.67 10.43 18.09
CA TYR A 438 -0.77 10.56 17.92
C TYR A 438 -1.49 9.37 18.55
N LEU A 439 -2.43 9.64 19.46
CA LEU A 439 -3.30 8.63 20.01
C LEU A 439 -4.39 8.26 19.00
N TRP A 440 -4.47 7.01 18.64
CA TRP A 440 -5.47 6.43 17.76
C TRP A 440 -5.80 5.02 18.23
N GLU A 441 -6.93 4.48 17.81
CA GLU A 441 -7.53 3.25 18.33
C GLU A 441 -6.57 2.05 18.44
N GLN A 442 -5.65 1.90 17.48
CA GLN A 442 -4.68 0.79 17.45
C GLN A 442 -3.30 1.18 18.03
N HIS A 443 -3.17 2.31 18.73
CA HIS A 443 -1.91 2.67 19.35
C HIS A 443 -1.54 1.65 20.44
N PRO A 444 -0.29 1.10 20.46
CA PRO A 444 0.10 0.03 21.39
C PRO A 444 -0.11 0.37 22.87
N LEU A 445 -0.06 1.64 23.22
CA LEU A 445 -0.39 2.10 24.57
C LEU A 445 -1.87 1.89 24.90
N LEU A 446 -2.79 2.13 23.98
CA LEU A 446 -4.23 1.92 24.21
C LEU A 446 -4.55 0.43 24.39
N GLU A 447 -3.91 -0.42 23.60
CA GLU A 447 -4.03 -1.87 23.79
C GLU A 447 -3.48 -2.31 25.15
N TRP A 448 -2.32 -1.78 25.55
CA TRP A 448 -1.74 -2.05 26.86
C TRP A 448 -2.67 -1.59 27.99
N LEU A 449 -3.27 -0.40 27.87
CA LEU A 449 -4.25 0.12 28.83
C LEU A 449 -5.48 -0.78 28.94
N LYS A 450 -6.05 -1.20 27.81
CA LYS A 450 -7.19 -2.15 27.78
C LYS A 450 -6.87 -3.41 28.57
N ASP A 451 -5.73 -4.05 28.32
CA ASP A 451 -5.34 -5.28 29.00
C ASP A 451 -5.11 -5.07 30.50
N LYS A 452 -4.47 -3.95 30.87
CA LYS A 452 -4.26 -3.60 32.29
C LYS A 452 -5.57 -3.36 33.02
N LEU A 453 -6.50 -2.66 32.40
CA LEU A 453 -7.81 -2.43 32.98
C LEU A 453 -8.60 -3.74 33.10
N LEU A 454 -8.64 -4.55 32.05
CA LEU A 454 -9.29 -5.86 32.06
C LEU A 454 -8.71 -6.79 33.12
N SER A 455 -7.39 -6.75 33.34
CA SER A 455 -6.75 -7.56 34.37
C SER A 455 -7.10 -7.12 35.82
N ASN A 456 -7.48 -5.86 35.99
CA ASN A 456 -7.92 -5.32 37.28
C ASN A 456 -9.40 -5.58 37.57
N PHE A 457 -10.21 -5.88 36.56
CA PHE A 457 -11.61 -6.25 36.69
C PHE A 457 -11.76 -7.77 36.61
N ASN A 458 -12.46 -8.34 37.56
CA ASN A 458 -12.77 -9.77 37.52
C ASN A 458 -13.79 -10.01 36.40
N THR A 459 -13.38 -10.76 35.36
CA THR A 459 -14.25 -11.04 34.19
C THR A 459 -15.46 -11.93 34.53
N LEU A 460 -15.50 -12.52 35.70
CA LEU A 460 -16.60 -13.37 36.18
C LEU A 460 -17.63 -12.59 37.01
N GLU A 461 -17.41 -11.33 37.30
CA GLU A 461 -18.27 -10.50 38.13
C GLU A 461 -18.76 -9.30 37.33
N ALA A 462 -20.07 -9.08 37.31
CA ALA A 462 -20.68 -7.87 36.72
C ALA A 462 -21.05 -6.88 37.84
N PRO A 463 -20.62 -5.62 37.77
CA PRO A 463 -20.98 -4.60 38.77
C PRO A 463 -22.47 -4.31 38.75
N ILE A 464 -23.03 -4.05 39.92
CA ILE A 464 -24.40 -3.58 40.09
C ILE A 464 -24.34 -2.11 40.46
N LEU A 465 -24.91 -1.24 39.61
CA LEU A 465 -24.96 0.21 39.82
C LEU A 465 -26.37 0.63 40.22
N THR A 466 -26.49 1.40 41.31
CA THR A 466 -27.76 1.99 41.75
C THR A 466 -27.86 3.41 41.20
N LEU A 467 -28.87 3.68 40.39
CA LEU A 467 -29.05 4.95 39.68
C LEU A 467 -30.30 5.67 40.16
N ASN A 468 -30.18 6.97 40.44
CA ASN A 468 -31.33 7.84 40.77
C ASN A 468 -32.13 8.24 39.53
N THR A 469 -31.68 7.91 38.34
CA THR A 469 -32.35 8.18 37.06
C THR A 469 -33.38 7.11 36.70
N LEU A 470 -33.29 5.93 37.32
CA LEU A 470 -34.20 4.81 37.13
C LEU A 470 -35.21 4.72 38.29
N SER A 471 -36.42 4.25 38.01
CA SER A 471 -37.45 3.97 39.01
C SER A 471 -37.09 2.76 39.89
N GLN A 472 -37.58 2.69 41.12
CA GLN A 472 -37.25 1.65 42.08
C GLN A 472 -37.50 0.20 41.54
N ASN A 473 -38.52 0.03 40.71
CA ASN A 473 -38.92 -1.26 40.12
C ASN A 473 -38.28 -1.51 38.77
N GLU A 474 -37.31 -0.69 38.37
CA GLU A 474 -36.65 -0.76 37.06
C GLU A 474 -35.27 -1.37 37.18
N LEU A 475 -34.99 -2.35 36.31
CA LEU A 475 -33.74 -3.08 36.22
C LEU A 475 -33.33 -3.17 34.75
N ILE A 476 -32.08 -2.86 34.46
CA ILE A 476 -31.50 -3.00 33.12
C ILE A 476 -30.20 -3.82 33.21
N TYR A 477 -30.14 -4.92 32.50
CA TYR A 477 -28.88 -5.66 32.29
C TYR A 477 -28.19 -5.13 31.05
N ILE A 478 -26.96 -4.68 31.17
CA ILE A 478 -26.11 -4.37 30.01
C ILE A 478 -25.45 -5.68 29.59
N VAL A 479 -25.74 -6.10 28.38
CA VAL A 479 -25.30 -7.38 27.83
C VAL A 479 -24.49 -7.11 26.56
N SER A 480 -23.30 -7.72 26.45
CA SER A 480 -22.53 -7.82 25.22
C SER A 480 -22.86 -9.16 24.56
N GLY A 481 -23.24 -9.10 23.29
CA GLY A 481 -23.50 -10.26 22.44
C GLY A 481 -22.58 -10.26 21.24
N VAL A 482 -21.75 -11.30 21.09
CA VAL A 482 -20.75 -11.40 20.04
C VAL A 482 -20.95 -12.68 19.24
N ILE A 483 -20.95 -12.57 17.91
CA ILE A 483 -20.85 -13.73 17.00
C ILE A 483 -19.59 -13.54 16.17
N PRO A 484 -18.57 -14.37 16.34
CA PRO A 484 -17.35 -14.33 15.56
C PRO A 484 -17.48 -15.09 14.24
N ASN A 485 -16.57 -14.80 13.31
CA ASN A 485 -16.33 -15.65 12.13
C ASN A 485 -15.44 -16.87 12.53
N LYS A 486 -15.14 -17.73 11.55
CA LYS A 486 -14.29 -18.92 11.77
C LYS A 486 -12.83 -18.58 12.14
N LYS A 487 -12.42 -17.32 11.98
CA LYS A 487 -11.10 -16.80 12.42
C LYS A 487 -11.15 -16.17 13.81
N ALA A 488 -12.24 -16.38 14.53
CA ALA A 488 -12.49 -15.79 15.85
C ALA A 488 -12.49 -14.24 15.87
N GLN A 489 -12.77 -13.59 14.74
CA GLN A 489 -12.95 -12.15 14.66
C GLN A 489 -14.42 -11.82 14.87
N PRO A 490 -14.78 -10.83 15.69
CA PRO A 490 -16.17 -10.42 15.91
C PRO A 490 -16.74 -9.84 14.60
N VAL A 491 -17.86 -10.40 14.16
CA VAL A 491 -18.63 -9.91 13.00
C VAL A 491 -19.89 -9.22 13.46
N ILE A 492 -20.57 -9.81 14.43
CA ILE A 492 -21.65 -9.15 15.14
C ILE A 492 -21.13 -8.91 16.56
N ASP A 493 -21.09 -7.64 16.97
CA ASP A 493 -20.67 -7.22 18.31
C ASP A 493 -21.62 -6.08 18.73
N GLU A 494 -22.59 -6.41 19.54
CA GLU A 494 -23.63 -5.49 19.93
C GLU A 494 -23.77 -5.45 21.45
N TRP A 495 -23.80 -4.25 22.01
CA TRP A 495 -24.14 -4.02 23.40
C TRP A 495 -25.60 -3.58 23.50
N ILE A 496 -26.37 -4.27 24.34
CA ILE A 496 -27.80 -4.03 24.51
C ILE A 496 -28.16 -3.90 25.99
N GLY A 497 -29.27 -3.22 26.27
CA GLY A 497 -29.92 -3.21 27.57
C GLY A 497 -31.15 -4.09 27.58
N VAL A 498 -31.18 -5.10 28.44
CA VAL A 498 -32.40 -5.89 28.68
C VAL A 498 -33.11 -5.31 29.88
N ARG A 499 -34.27 -4.67 29.63
CA ARG A 499 -35.02 -3.92 30.60
C ARG A 499 -36.12 -4.76 31.23
N PHE A 500 -36.27 -4.63 32.56
CA PHE A 500 -37.32 -5.20 33.35
C PHE A 500 -38.02 -4.08 34.15
N ILE A 501 -39.36 -4.18 34.27
CA ILE A 501 -40.19 -3.34 35.10
C ILE A 501 -41.08 -4.27 35.92
N ASP A 502 -41.14 -4.05 37.23
CA ASP A 502 -41.93 -4.88 38.14
C ASP A 502 -41.62 -6.40 37.97
N ASP A 503 -40.34 -6.79 37.89
CA ASP A 503 -39.85 -8.15 37.69
C ASP A 503 -40.32 -8.85 36.39
N LYS A 504 -40.83 -8.08 35.41
CA LYS A 504 -41.24 -8.60 34.10
C LYS A 504 -40.36 -7.99 33.01
N PHE A 505 -39.99 -8.84 32.04
CA PHE A 505 -39.32 -8.36 30.84
C PHE A 505 -40.20 -7.29 30.16
N ASP A 506 -39.61 -6.13 29.88
CA ASP A 506 -40.25 -5.00 29.20
C ASP A 506 -39.79 -4.91 27.74
N SER A 507 -38.51 -4.62 27.54
CA SER A 507 -37.97 -4.34 26.21
C SER A 507 -36.47 -4.61 26.14
N ILE A 508 -35.96 -4.70 24.87
CA ILE A 508 -34.54 -4.61 24.57
C ILE A 508 -34.25 -3.18 24.13
N LEU A 509 -33.32 -2.54 24.75
CA LEU A 509 -32.83 -1.21 24.44
C LEU A 509 -31.50 -1.31 23.70
N SER A 510 -31.29 -0.46 22.71
CA SER A 510 -29.95 -0.24 22.19
C SER A 510 -29.04 0.35 23.29
N PHE A 511 -27.73 0.17 23.17
CA PHE A 511 -26.81 0.75 24.17
C PHE A 511 -26.93 2.27 24.25
N GLU A 512 -27.24 2.91 23.13
CA GLU A 512 -27.51 4.34 23.04
C GLU A 512 -28.72 4.74 23.89
N GLU A 513 -29.84 4.02 23.78
CA GLU A 513 -31.04 4.26 24.60
C GLU A 513 -30.75 4.04 26.10
N VAL A 514 -29.90 3.06 26.43
CA VAL A 514 -29.43 2.86 27.81
C VAL A 514 -28.65 4.07 28.30
N LEU A 515 -27.71 4.60 27.52
CA LEU A 515 -26.93 5.79 27.92
C LEU A 515 -27.80 7.03 28.07
N GLN A 516 -28.77 7.23 27.18
CA GLN A 516 -29.74 8.36 27.24
C GLN A 516 -30.65 8.26 28.49
N THR A 517 -31.19 7.08 28.72
CA THR A 517 -32.11 6.84 29.86
C THR A 517 -31.40 6.98 31.21
N THR A 518 -30.16 6.51 31.28
CA THR A 518 -29.41 6.46 32.55
C THR A 518 -28.52 7.68 32.79
N ASN A 519 -28.19 8.45 31.75
CA ASN A 519 -27.20 9.54 31.76
C ASN A 519 -25.80 9.09 32.22
N LEU A 520 -25.41 7.83 31.97
CA LEU A 520 -24.13 7.28 32.40
C LEU A 520 -22.92 8.03 31.83
N SER A 521 -23.02 8.56 30.60
CA SER A 521 -21.94 9.30 29.93
C SER A 521 -21.70 10.70 30.52
N THR A 522 -22.68 11.31 31.17
CA THR A 522 -22.62 12.73 31.56
C THR A 522 -22.56 12.94 33.08
N LYS A 523 -23.02 12.00 33.88
CA LYS A 523 -23.09 12.12 35.34
C LYS A 523 -22.02 11.28 36.02
N LYS A 524 -21.39 11.86 37.05
CA LYS A 524 -20.56 11.10 37.98
C LYS A 524 -21.44 10.46 39.02
N PHE A 525 -21.37 9.16 39.20
CA PHE A 525 -22.11 8.44 40.22
C PHE A 525 -21.21 8.17 41.41
N PRO A 526 -21.64 8.47 42.65
CA PRO A 526 -20.88 8.13 43.84
C PRO A 526 -20.87 6.59 44.00
N ASN A 527 -19.71 6.05 44.21
CA ASN A 527 -19.56 4.63 44.54
C ASN A 527 -19.90 4.43 46.03
N SER A 528 -21.16 4.25 46.33
CA SER A 528 -21.63 4.01 47.69
C SER A 528 -21.90 2.52 47.84
N ALA A 529 -21.19 1.88 48.77
CA ALA A 529 -21.50 0.52 49.21
C ALA A 529 -22.84 0.52 49.98
N THR A 530 -23.90 0.08 49.33
CA THR A 530 -25.19 -0.16 49.99
C THR A 530 -25.49 -1.65 49.95
N ASP A 531 -25.77 -2.22 51.13
CA ASP A 531 -26.32 -3.58 51.20
C ASP A 531 -27.76 -3.53 50.66
N PHE A 532 -28.01 -4.41 49.67
CA PHE A 532 -29.34 -4.57 49.08
C PHE A 532 -29.55 -6.05 48.70
N ASP A 533 -30.83 -6.45 48.68
CA ASP A 533 -31.22 -7.78 48.29
C ASP A 533 -30.98 -7.98 46.78
N THR A 534 -30.12 -8.96 46.39
CA THR A 534 -29.79 -9.30 45.01
C THR A 534 -30.68 -10.44 44.47
N THR A 535 -31.64 -10.94 45.25
CA THR A 535 -32.42 -12.13 44.88
C THR A 535 -33.21 -11.88 43.58
N TYR A 536 -33.85 -10.75 43.46
CA TYR A 536 -34.63 -10.43 42.28
C TYR A 536 -33.75 -10.23 41.00
N ILE A 537 -32.53 -9.71 41.18
CA ILE A 537 -31.58 -9.57 40.07
C ILE A 537 -31.17 -10.99 39.59
N LYS A 538 -30.87 -11.90 40.51
CA LYS A 538 -30.49 -13.28 40.17
C LYS A 538 -31.63 -14.05 39.52
N ASN A 539 -32.87 -13.83 39.96
CA ASN A 539 -34.04 -14.51 39.39
C ASN A 539 -34.35 -14.10 37.97
N ASN A 540 -34.15 -12.83 37.62
CA ASN A 540 -34.39 -12.29 36.27
C ASN A 540 -33.22 -12.53 35.29
N LEU A 541 -32.02 -12.86 35.79
CA LEU A 541 -30.82 -13.04 34.98
C LEU A 541 -30.96 -14.11 33.87
N PRO A 542 -31.52 -15.32 34.13
CA PRO A 542 -31.71 -16.31 33.05
C PRO A 542 -32.59 -15.82 31.94
N ILE A 543 -33.67 -15.09 32.22
CA ILE A 543 -34.59 -14.50 31.25
C ILE A 543 -33.87 -13.42 30.47
N ALA A 544 -33.06 -12.60 31.13
CA ALA A 544 -32.26 -11.56 30.48
C ALA A 544 -31.28 -12.17 29.45
N ILE A 545 -30.59 -13.26 29.80
CA ILE A 545 -29.67 -13.96 28.91
C ILE A 545 -30.44 -14.56 27.72
N GLU A 546 -31.60 -15.19 27.96
CA GLU A 546 -32.43 -15.78 26.89
C GLU A 546 -32.90 -14.69 25.90
N LYS A 547 -33.41 -13.57 26.38
CA LYS A 547 -33.86 -12.46 25.55
C LYS A 547 -32.71 -11.78 24.76
N ALA A 548 -31.56 -11.64 25.39
CA ALA A 548 -30.36 -11.17 24.70
C ALA A 548 -29.94 -12.14 23.59
N LYS A 549 -29.93 -13.46 23.88
CA LYS A 549 -29.62 -14.48 22.89
C LYS A 549 -30.58 -14.45 21.71
N GLU A 550 -31.89 -14.37 21.96
CA GLU A 550 -32.91 -14.26 20.89
C GLU A 550 -32.65 -13.05 20.00
N HIS A 551 -32.30 -11.89 20.58
CA HIS A 551 -32.02 -10.68 19.83
C HIS A 551 -30.78 -10.84 18.94
N ILE A 552 -29.65 -11.31 19.50
CA ILE A 552 -28.40 -11.48 18.74
C ILE A 552 -28.54 -12.55 17.64
N VAL A 553 -29.30 -13.63 17.89
CA VAL A 553 -29.62 -14.66 16.87
C VAL A 553 -30.44 -14.04 15.75
N SER A 554 -31.39 -13.15 16.03
CA SER A 554 -32.15 -12.49 14.97
C SER A 554 -31.26 -11.60 14.08
N LYS A 555 -30.25 -10.95 14.64
CA LYS A 555 -29.24 -10.19 13.87
C LYS A 555 -28.38 -11.11 12.99
N ARG A 556 -27.99 -12.29 13.53
CA ARG A 556 -27.31 -13.32 12.75
C ARG A 556 -28.13 -13.74 11.53
N ASP A 557 -29.41 -14.04 11.72
CA ASP A 557 -30.27 -14.50 10.65
C ASP A 557 -30.40 -13.44 9.53
N ILE A 558 -30.50 -12.15 9.90
CA ILE A 558 -30.48 -11.04 8.94
C ILE A 558 -29.12 -10.96 8.20
N TYR A 559 -28.01 -11.14 8.92
CA TYR A 559 -26.68 -11.16 8.32
C TYR A 559 -26.54 -12.33 7.33
N ASP A 560 -26.92 -13.55 7.72
CA ASP A 560 -26.84 -14.74 6.89
C ASP A 560 -27.68 -14.59 5.60
N ASP A 561 -28.89 -14.05 5.69
CA ASP A 561 -29.75 -13.79 4.52
C ASP A 561 -29.14 -12.75 3.57
N THR A 562 -28.49 -11.74 4.13
CA THR A 562 -27.88 -10.66 3.33
C THR A 562 -26.56 -11.08 2.70
N MET A 563 -25.74 -11.85 3.42
CA MET A 563 -24.38 -12.17 3.01
C MET A 563 -24.26 -13.46 2.20
N SER A 564 -25.16 -14.44 2.37
CA SER A 564 -25.10 -15.72 1.65
C SER A 564 -25.09 -15.54 0.13
N THR A 565 -25.96 -14.67 -0.39
CA THR A 565 -26.02 -14.37 -1.82
C THR A 565 -24.75 -13.68 -2.30
N LYS A 566 -24.27 -12.69 -1.55
CA LYS A 566 -23.03 -11.95 -1.88
C LYS A 566 -21.80 -12.86 -1.86
N ILE A 567 -21.71 -13.78 -0.91
CA ILE A 567 -20.63 -14.76 -0.83
C ILE A 567 -20.61 -15.64 -2.07
N LEU A 568 -21.78 -16.16 -2.48
CA LEU A 568 -21.90 -17.01 -3.67
C LEU A 568 -21.49 -16.26 -4.94
N GLU A 569 -22.01 -15.05 -5.16
CA GLU A 569 -21.62 -14.20 -6.28
C GLU A 569 -20.09 -14.00 -6.34
N LYS A 570 -19.47 -13.77 -5.19
CA LYS A 570 -18.03 -13.52 -5.13
C LYS A 570 -17.17 -14.77 -5.34
N LEU A 571 -17.63 -15.91 -4.90
CA LEU A 571 -16.96 -17.17 -5.20
C LEU A 571 -17.04 -17.51 -6.69
N GLU A 572 -18.19 -17.23 -7.35
CA GLU A 572 -18.33 -17.40 -8.81
C GLU A 572 -17.41 -16.46 -9.58
N GLU A 573 -17.31 -15.20 -9.19
CA GLU A 573 -16.41 -14.22 -9.79
C GLU A 573 -14.94 -14.62 -9.62
N LEU A 574 -14.57 -15.11 -8.45
CA LEU A 574 -13.22 -15.63 -8.17
C LEU A 574 -12.90 -16.84 -9.07
N ASP A 575 -13.86 -17.72 -9.31
CA ASP A 575 -13.68 -18.87 -10.20
C ASP A 575 -13.52 -18.43 -11.67
N ILE A 576 -14.26 -17.43 -12.12
CA ILE A 576 -14.10 -16.84 -13.46
C ILE A 576 -12.69 -16.24 -13.61
N LEU A 577 -12.21 -15.50 -12.63
CA LEU A 577 -10.88 -14.92 -12.62
C LEU A 577 -9.80 -16.01 -12.65
N LYS A 578 -9.96 -17.08 -11.86
CA LYS A 578 -9.09 -18.26 -11.88
C LYS A 578 -8.99 -18.88 -13.26
N GLN A 579 -10.13 -19.08 -13.95
CA GLN A 579 -10.15 -19.66 -15.30
C GLN A 579 -9.43 -18.75 -16.32
N ARG A 580 -9.56 -17.43 -16.19
CA ARG A 580 -8.83 -16.47 -17.03
C ARG A 580 -7.32 -16.60 -16.82
N HIS A 581 -6.84 -16.60 -15.56
CA HIS A 581 -5.42 -16.78 -15.26
C HIS A 581 -4.84 -18.10 -15.77
N LEU A 582 -5.58 -19.20 -15.60
CA LEU A 582 -5.19 -20.50 -16.16
C LEU A 582 -5.17 -20.47 -17.69
N GLY A 583 -6.11 -19.75 -18.33
CA GLY A 583 -6.16 -19.55 -19.78
C GLY A 583 -4.93 -18.83 -20.32
N VAL A 584 -4.50 -17.74 -19.66
CA VAL A 584 -3.28 -16.97 -20.01
C VAL A 584 -2.04 -17.85 -19.88
N VAL A 585 -1.90 -18.59 -18.77
CA VAL A 585 -0.77 -19.52 -18.59
C VAL A 585 -0.74 -20.58 -19.69
N ARG A 586 -1.89 -21.12 -20.09
CA ARG A 586 -1.99 -22.09 -21.18
C ARG A 586 -1.63 -21.50 -22.54
N GLN A 587 -1.95 -20.24 -22.81
CA GLN A 587 -1.63 -19.56 -24.07
C GLN A 587 -0.14 -19.16 -24.15
N LEU A 588 0.41 -18.56 -23.10
CA LEU A 588 1.82 -18.12 -23.06
C LEU A 588 2.81 -19.30 -23.20
N GLU A 589 2.47 -20.49 -22.70
CA GLU A 589 3.34 -21.64 -22.66
C GLU A 589 3.19 -22.62 -23.84
N PHE A 590 2.20 -22.47 -24.69
CA PHE A 590 2.15 -23.19 -25.97
C PHE A 590 3.41 -22.91 -26.80
N ASN A 591 4.09 -21.83 -26.44
CA ASN A 591 5.31 -21.33 -27.04
C ASN A 591 6.62 -21.82 -26.39
N LEU A 592 6.66 -22.35 -25.15
CA LEU A 592 7.91 -22.56 -24.40
C LEU A 592 8.33 -24.02 -24.17
N GLY A 593 7.55 -25.01 -24.57
CA GLY A 593 7.95 -26.44 -24.59
C GLY A 593 8.36 -27.09 -23.25
N GLN A 594 8.02 -26.50 -22.10
CA GLN A 594 8.35 -27.02 -20.76
C GLN A 594 7.09 -27.37 -19.96
N GLU A 595 6.56 -28.57 -20.16
CA GLU A 595 5.38 -29.07 -19.43
C GLU A 595 5.53 -29.05 -17.89
N SER A 596 6.74 -29.21 -17.36
CA SER A 596 6.97 -29.20 -15.90
C SER A 596 6.73 -27.84 -15.26
N LYS A 597 7.20 -26.76 -15.87
CA LYS A 597 6.98 -25.38 -15.39
C LYS A 597 5.52 -24.96 -15.51
N LYS A 598 4.82 -25.47 -16.52
CA LYS A 598 3.39 -25.25 -16.67
C LYS A 598 2.59 -25.81 -15.50
N ARG A 599 2.83 -27.09 -15.18
CA ARG A 599 2.18 -27.74 -14.05
C ARG A 599 2.49 -27.04 -12.72
N GLU A 600 3.71 -26.53 -12.56
CA GLU A 600 4.13 -25.79 -11.37
C GLU A 600 3.37 -24.46 -11.25
N LYS A 601 3.27 -23.66 -12.33
CA LYS A 601 2.49 -22.41 -12.36
C LYS A 601 0.98 -22.64 -12.23
N GLU A 602 0.42 -23.63 -12.90
CA GLU A 602 -1.00 -23.99 -12.73
C GLU A 602 -1.28 -24.42 -11.28
N ALA A 603 -0.37 -25.17 -10.65
CA ALA A 603 -0.49 -25.55 -9.24
C ALA A 603 -0.41 -24.35 -8.29
N GLU A 604 0.51 -23.41 -8.57
CA GLU A 604 0.63 -22.17 -7.81
C GLU A 604 -0.63 -21.31 -7.90
N ILE A 605 -1.14 -21.08 -9.11
CA ILE A 605 -2.41 -20.35 -9.32
C ILE A 605 -3.56 -21.05 -8.58
N ASN A 606 -3.73 -22.35 -8.76
CA ASN A 606 -4.77 -23.10 -8.08
C ASN A 606 -4.69 -22.94 -6.55
N LYS A 607 -3.48 -23.00 -5.99
CA LYS A 607 -3.27 -22.82 -4.55
C LYS A 607 -3.63 -21.42 -4.09
N ILE A 608 -3.20 -20.38 -4.81
CA ILE A 608 -3.52 -18.98 -4.48
C ILE A 608 -5.04 -18.77 -4.46
N PHE A 609 -5.76 -19.24 -5.48
CA PHE A 609 -7.20 -19.11 -5.56
C PHE A 609 -7.94 -19.95 -4.51
N GLU A 610 -7.43 -21.13 -4.15
CA GLU A 610 -7.95 -21.94 -3.06
C GLU A 610 -7.75 -21.26 -1.70
N ASP A 611 -6.59 -20.65 -1.47
CA ASP A 611 -6.30 -19.87 -0.27
C ASP A 611 -7.26 -18.66 -0.16
N TYR A 612 -7.52 -17.93 -1.26
CA TYR A 612 -8.52 -16.85 -1.28
C TYR A 612 -9.95 -17.34 -1.05
N HIS A 613 -10.34 -18.45 -1.65
CA HIS A 613 -11.65 -19.05 -1.48
C HIS A 613 -11.89 -19.44 -0.01
N ASN A 614 -10.89 -20.05 0.61
CA ASN A 614 -10.94 -20.41 2.03
C ASN A 614 -10.95 -19.16 2.91
N TRP A 615 -10.16 -18.13 2.54
CA TRP A 615 -10.14 -16.87 3.28
C TRP A 615 -11.50 -16.16 3.26
N ILE A 616 -12.19 -16.11 2.10
CA ILE A 616 -13.53 -15.54 2.00
C ILE A 616 -14.48 -16.29 2.92
N LYS A 617 -14.51 -17.62 2.83
CA LYS A 617 -15.38 -18.44 3.68
C LYS A 617 -15.10 -18.25 5.15
N ASP A 618 -13.84 -18.34 5.56
CA ASP A 618 -13.45 -18.24 6.97
C ASP A 618 -13.68 -16.85 7.55
N THR A 619 -13.68 -15.81 6.71
CA THR A 619 -13.87 -14.43 7.14
C THR A 619 -15.33 -14.02 7.14
N MET A 620 -16.13 -14.50 6.19
CA MET A 620 -17.54 -14.08 6.02
C MET A 620 -18.56 -15.05 6.64
N GLU A 621 -18.23 -16.34 6.76
CA GLU A 621 -19.10 -17.28 7.49
C GLU A 621 -18.94 -17.07 9.00
N ILE A 622 -20.07 -16.94 9.69
CA ILE A 622 -20.11 -16.68 11.13
C ILE A 622 -20.51 -17.93 11.92
N GLU A 623 -20.17 -17.94 13.21
CA GLU A 623 -20.54 -19.03 14.12
C GLU A 623 -22.04 -19.03 14.42
N ARG A 624 -22.56 -20.18 14.80
CA ARG A 624 -24.00 -20.34 15.05
C ARG A 624 -24.45 -19.83 16.41
N GLU A 625 -23.63 -20.04 17.43
CA GLU A 625 -23.96 -19.69 18.80
C GLU A 625 -23.32 -18.37 19.20
N PRO A 626 -24.09 -17.41 19.72
CA PRO A 626 -23.53 -16.16 20.23
C PRO A 626 -22.83 -16.37 21.57
N PHE A 627 -21.72 -15.66 21.76
CA PHE A 627 -21.14 -15.46 23.07
C PHE A 627 -21.86 -14.30 23.76
N ILE A 628 -22.45 -14.57 24.93
CA ILE A 628 -23.23 -13.60 25.72
C ILE A 628 -22.50 -13.34 27.02
N GLN A 629 -22.24 -12.06 27.31
CA GLN A 629 -21.61 -11.62 28.55
C GLN A 629 -22.42 -10.51 29.21
N ILE A 630 -22.68 -10.64 30.50
CA ILE A 630 -23.26 -9.55 31.30
C ILE A 630 -22.13 -8.59 31.66
N ILE A 631 -22.24 -7.35 31.23
CA ILE A 631 -21.24 -6.31 31.49
C ILE A 631 -21.52 -5.59 32.80
N ALA A 632 -22.78 -5.22 33.03
CA ALA A 632 -23.20 -4.55 34.25
C ALA A 632 -24.72 -4.71 34.46
N THR A 633 -25.17 -4.45 35.66
CA THR A 633 -26.60 -4.37 35.98
C THR A 633 -26.90 -3.00 36.59
N LEU A 634 -27.90 -2.33 36.05
CA LEU A 634 -28.35 -1.02 36.50
C LEU A 634 -29.69 -1.18 37.19
N ARG A 635 -29.83 -0.66 38.43
CA ARG A 635 -31.09 -0.67 39.17
C ARG A 635 -31.50 0.74 39.61
N GLY A 636 -32.77 0.94 39.74
CA GLY A 636 -33.29 2.18 40.28
C GLY A 636 -33.19 2.27 41.81
N ASN A 637 -33.17 3.50 42.31
CA ASN A 637 -33.09 3.83 43.73
C ASN A 637 -34.30 4.65 44.22
N LYS A 638 -35.22 4.99 43.32
CA LYS A 638 -36.38 5.82 43.66
C LYS A 638 -37.64 5.00 43.87
#